data_0edffbf0b24726f782c10bd45bd6ca27
#
_entry.id   0edffbf0b24726f782c10bd45bd6ca27
#
_cell.length_a   1.000
_cell.length_b   1.000
_cell.length_c   1.000
_cell.angle_alpha   90.00
_cell.angle_beta   90.00
_cell.angle_gamma   90.00
#
_symmetry.space_group_name_H-M   'P 1'
#
loop_
_entity.id
_entity.type
_entity.pdbx_description
1 polymer ?
#
loop_
_entity_poly.entity_id
_entity_poly.type
_entity_poly.pdbx_seq_one_letter_code
_entity_poly.pdbx_strand_id
1 'polypeptide(L)'
;MAEPELSFAGLLRQLRAEAKLTQEELAEAAGLSPRSISDLERGVSRTAHKDTGVLLADALSLAGPLRILFVAAARGKTPAAEVLAAREEVGPGTFAAATRALPRDSAAFTGRQAELAWLIGTVAATAADGQVVRIHAVDGMAGVGKTTFAVHAAHLLAGSFPDGQFFLPLHAHTAGQRPVGPADALASLLLTAGVPAAQIPPGLDARAGRWRDHVAGKKILLLLDDAAGHEQVRPLLPGTAGSLVLITSRRRLTALEDATVISLDTLPPGEATVLLGRLAARERISPGDVAVAEITRLCGYLPLAIGMLASQLRHHPAWTTGQLAADLAAARDRLELMQAENLSAAAAFGLSYTDLTPGQQRLFRRLGLVPGPGIDAYAAAALGETSLDQARRHLAGLYDQHLLAEPAPGRYQLHDLLREHARALAAADDPAGSTAAIGRLLDYYLYTADVAGRHFITCAIAYRRPPPGPRPAHAPDLSALGQAGAWLEAERANLHAAADYAASRAYFPHALAIPAAMSGFLAARGHWDQSAALNQTALAAARQAGDRLGEADTLAGLGVMQRETGDYAAAAASLAQAPAIYGDLGDRPGQAYALNELGWLRTLAGDYPAAAACHQQALALARSASDRLAEAATLNDLGLVQLTMGDYPAAAAGLQRALALFRDVGDQHGQAFALNCLGIVQQETGDYLAAAASQQQALALSRDLGYHHGQAYALNDLGVVQRETGDYAAAAASHRQALALFRDLGNVLGQAEALNRLGELATRTSATGQARERHTQALAIARETGAPLEQARALEGLGQARLQDGNPGQAAALLRQALAIYQRIGAPGAQRVRETLRQYGLEQPSHQPAHD
;
A
#
# COMPACT_ATOMS: atom_id res chain seq x y z
N MET A 1 52.29 -6.47 -14.86
CA MET A 1 52.03 -6.79 -13.44
C MET A 1 50.52 -6.84 -13.31
N ALA A 2 49.95 -8.03 -13.09
CA ALA A 2 48.49 -8.17 -12.90
C ALA A 2 48.16 -7.48 -11.55
N GLU A 3 47.17 -6.61 -11.60
CA GLU A 3 46.57 -6.05 -10.38
C GLU A 3 46.08 -7.20 -9.48
N PRO A 4 46.30 -7.11 -8.15
CA PRO A 4 45.85 -8.17 -7.26
C PRO A 4 44.31 -8.25 -7.33
N GLU A 5 43.77 -9.38 -7.74
CA GLU A 5 42.33 -9.66 -7.73
C GLU A 5 41.80 -9.36 -6.33
N LEU A 6 40.88 -8.42 -6.26
CA LEU A 6 40.25 -8.00 -5.02
C LEU A 6 39.47 -9.18 -4.44
N SER A 7 39.86 -9.72 -3.32
CA SER A 7 39.20 -10.84 -2.68
C SER A 7 37.91 -10.38 -1.95
N PHE A 8 36.94 -11.27 -1.71
CA PHE A 8 35.76 -10.98 -0.91
C PHE A 8 36.12 -10.41 0.49
N ALA A 9 37.24 -10.88 1.08
CA ALA A 9 37.76 -10.36 2.33
C ALA A 9 38.17 -8.87 2.24
N GLY A 10 38.76 -8.46 1.11
CA GLY A 10 39.08 -7.06 0.84
C GLY A 10 37.82 -6.21 0.64
N LEU A 11 36.85 -6.72 -0.14
CA LEU A 11 35.55 -6.08 -0.36
C LEU A 11 34.81 -5.85 0.96
N LEU A 12 34.70 -6.86 1.81
CA LEU A 12 33.99 -6.76 3.11
C LEU A 12 34.63 -5.71 4.02
N ARG A 13 35.97 -5.69 4.12
CA ARG A 13 36.70 -4.66 4.90
C ARG A 13 36.44 -3.26 4.38
N GLN A 14 36.45 -3.09 3.06
CA GLN A 14 36.21 -1.79 2.44
C GLN A 14 34.81 -1.29 2.72
N LEU A 15 33.80 -2.11 2.48
CA LEU A 15 32.39 -1.75 2.72
C LEU A 15 32.09 -1.46 4.19
N ARG A 16 32.67 -2.23 5.11
CA ARG A 16 32.56 -1.96 6.55
C ARG A 16 33.22 -0.63 6.95
N ALA A 17 34.43 -0.36 6.45
CA ALA A 17 35.14 0.88 6.74
C ALA A 17 34.37 2.10 6.23
N GLU A 18 33.76 2.00 5.06
CA GLU A 18 32.94 3.06 4.48
C GLU A 18 31.61 3.24 5.22
N ALA A 19 31.03 2.18 5.76
CA ALA A 19 29.89 2.23 6.66
C ALA A 19 30.26 2.77 8.06
N LYS A 20 31.57 3.04 8.32
CA LYS A 20 32.13 3.49 9.60
C LYS A 20 31.83 2.55 10.78
N LEU A 21 31.71 1.25 10.51
CA LEU A 21 31.49 0.22 11.50
C LEU A 21 32.78 -0.45 11.95
N THR A 22 32.90 -0.78 13.22
CA THR A 22 33.94 -1.69 13.74
C THR A 22 33.58 -3.14 13.37
N GLN A 23 34.50 -4.10 13.56
CA GLN A 23 34.19 -5.52 13.35
C GLN A 23 33.13 -6.03 14.34
N GLU A 24 33.10 -5.48 15.54
CA GLU A 24 32.14 -5.83 16.60
C GLU A 24 30.74 -5.28 16.26
N GLU A 25 30.67 -4.02 15.85
CA GLU A 25 29.41 -3.40 15.42
C GLU A 25 28.80 -4.06 14.17
N LEU A 26 29.63 -4.43 13.19
CA LEU A 26 29.14 -5.20 12.03
C LEU A 26 28.67 -6.59 12.43
N ALA A 27 29.34 -7.24 13.39
CA ALA A 27 28.95 -8.55 13.88
C ALA A 27 27.61 -8.48 14.62
N GLU A 28 27.43 -7.48 15.47
CA GLU A 28 26.17 -7.22 16.18
C GLU A 28 25.02 -6.92 15.20
N ALA A 29 25.24 -6.00 14.26
CA ALA A 29 24.23 -5.64 13.24
C ALA A 29 23.84 -6.81 12.33
N ALA A 30 24.79 -7.72 12.04
CA ALA A 30 24.55 -8.91 11.22
C ALA A 30 24.06 -10.13 12.04
N GLY A 31 23.97 -10.06 13.38
CA GLY A 31 23.65 -11.20 14.23
C GLY A 31 24.68 -12.32 14.16
N LEU A 32 25.96 -11.97 13.93
CA LEU A 32 27.08 -12.91 13.79
C LEU A 32 28.08 -12.75 14.93
N SER A 33 28.98 -13.74 15.11
CA SER A 33 30.08 -13.56 16.08
C SER A 33 31.17 -12.65 15.53
N PRO A 34 31.83 -11.81 16.37
CA PRO A 34 32.98 -10.98 15.95
C PRO A 34 34.11 -11.81 15.33
N ARG A 35 34.26 -13.04 15.79
CA ARG A 35 35.22 -14.01 15.23
C ARG A 35 34.87 -14.39 13.79
N SER A 36 33.58 -14.57 13.46
CA SER A 36 33.13 -14.87 12.10
C SER A 36 33.45 -13.73 11.11
N ILE A 37 33.24 -12.48 11.53
CA ILE A 37 33.58 -11.31 10.73
C ILE A 37 35.11 -11.23 10.53
N SER A 38 35.88 -11.40 11.60
CA SER A 38 37.34 -11.38 11.55
C SER A 38 37.90 -12.48 10.64
N ASP A 39 37.34 -13.69 10.67
CA ASP A 39 37.78 -14.81 9.83
C ASP A 39 37.44 -14.58 8.34
N LEU A 40 36.28 -13.97 8.03
CA LEU A 40 35.91 -13.56 6.67
C LEU A 40 36.82 -12.43 6.16
N GLU A 41 37.11 -11.41 6.97
CA GLU A 41 37.97 -10.30 6.58
C GLU A 41 39.45 -10.66 6.48
N ARG A 42 39.90 -11.68 7.19
CA ARG A 42 41.28 -12.21 7.05
C ARG A 42 41.42 -13.22 5.91
N GLY A 43 40.28 -13.59 5.30
CA GLY A 43 40.26 -14.57 4.20
C GLY A 43 40.53 -16.02 4.67
N VAL A 44 40.45 -16.29 5.97
CA VAL A 44 40.48 -17.65 6.53
C VAL A 44 39.30 -18.46 6.00
N SER A 45 38.13 -17.82 5.97
CA SER A 45 36.95 -18.29 5.24
C SER A 45 36.86 -17.54 3.90
N ARG A 46 37.11 -18.24 2.80
CA ARG A 46 37.11 -17.63 1.46
C ARG A 46 35.70 -17.32 0.91
N THR A 47 34.68 -17.98 1.43
CA THR A 47 33.27 -17.80 1.09
C THR A 47 32.41 -17.82 2.35
N ALA A 48 31.32 -17.08 2.32
CA ALA A 48 30.33 -17.08 3.37
C ALA A 48 29.16 -18.04 3.05
N HIS A 49 28.53 -18.62 4.07
CA HIS A 49 27.29 -19.38 3.89
C HIS A 49 26.20 -18.46 3.31
N LYS A 50 25.19 -19.04 2.62
CA LYS A 50 24.14 -18.28 1.95
C LYS A 50 23.50 -17.23 2.87
N ASP A 51 23.16 -17.65 4.09
CA ASP A 51 22.48 -16.79 5.06
C ASP A 51 23.42 -15.73 5.64
N THR A 52 24.69 -16.07 5.86
CA THR A 52 25.72 -15.13 6.33
C THR A 52 25.96 -14.01 5.32
N GLY A 53 25.96 -14.31 4.02
CA GLY A 53 26.11 -13.30 2.97
C GLY A 53 24.92 -12.32 2.91
N VAL A 54 23.72 -12.81 3.18
CA VAL A 54 22.48 -12.00 3.25
C VAL A 54 22.52 -11.09 4.48
N LEU A 55 22.82 -11.65 5.65
CA LEU A 55 22.90 -10.90 6.92
C LEU A 55 23.96 -9.78 6.87
N LEU A 56 25.10 -10.03 6.24
CA LEU A 56 26.13 -9.01 6.03
C LEU A 56 25.68 -7.91 5.06
N ALA A 57 24.94 -8.28 4.00
CA ALA A 57 24.41 -7.31 3.07
C ALA A 57 23.38 -6.38 3.73
N ASP A 58 22.54 -6.93 4.62
CA ASP A 58 21.56 -6.17 5.39
C ASP A 58 22.23 -5.25 6.40
N ALA A 59 23.21 -5.76 7.16
CA ALA A 59 23.99 -4.98 8.12
C ALA A 59 24.78 -3.82 7.48
N LEU A 60 25.23 -4.00 6.23
CA LEU A 60 25.88 -2.98 5.44
C LEU A 60 24.90 -2.10 4.65
N SER A 61 23.60 -2.27 4.85
CA SER A 61 22.52 -1.52 4.18
C SER A 61 22.62 -1.55 2.66
N LEU A 62 23.07 -2.66 2.07
CA LEU A 62 23.18 -2.82 0.63
C LEU A 62 21.80 -3.14 0.02
N ALA A 63 21.41 -2.37 -0.99
CA ALA A 63 20.10 -2.53 -1.66
C ALA A 63 20.25 -2.81 -3.16
N GLY A 64 19.16 -3.26 -3.80
CA GLY A 64 19.08 -3.43 -5.24
C GLY A 64 20.12 -4.39 -5.86
N PRO A 65 20.66 -4.08 -7.05
CA PRO A 65 21.64 -4.90 -7.75
C PRO A 65 22.92 -5.12 -6.93
N LEU A 66 23.35 -4.12 -6.16
CA LEU A 66 24.56 -4.20 -5.34
C LEU A 66 24.45 -5.27 -4.25
N ARG A 67 23.28 -5.42 -3.64
CA ARG A 67 22.99 -6.49 -2.67
C ARG A 67 23.08 -7.87 -3.31
N ILE A 68 22.54 -8.02 -4.51
CA ILE A 68 22.57 -9.30 -5.24
C ILE A 68 24.01 -9.69 -5.59
N LEU A 69 24.78 -8.75 -6.11
CA LEU A 69 26.19 -8.95 -6.48
C LEU A 69 27.05 -9.22 -5.23
N PHE A 70 26.84 -8.51 -4.14
CA PHE A 70 27.54 -8.75 -2.88
C PHE A 70 27.29 -10.16 -2.32
N VAL A 71 26.01 -10.60 -2.30
CA VAL A 71 25.65 -11.96 -1.84
C VAL A 71 26.22 -13.02 -2.79
N ALA A 72 26.30 -12.76 -4.07
CA ALA A 72 26.94 -13.64 -5.05
C ALA A 72 28.47 -13.69 -4.83
N ALA A 73 29.13 -12.55 -4.58
CA ALA A 73 30.54 -12.46 -4.27
C ALA A 73 30.89 -13.15 -2.95
N ALA A 74 30.05 -13.01 -1.91
CA ALA A 74 30.17 -13.72 -0.65
C ALA A 74 30.19 -15.25 -0.82
N ARG A 75 29.54 -15.76 -1.86
CA ARG A 75 29.47 -17.19 -2.21
C ARG A 75 30.54 -17.61 -3.23
N GLY A 76 31.43 -16.72 -3.63
CA GLY A 76 32.45 -16.98 -4.66
C GLY A 76 31.88 -17.17 -6.07
N LYS A 77 30.66 -16.69 -6.37
CA LYS A 77 30.01 -16.82 -7.68
C LYS A 77 30.22 -15.64 -8.60
N THR A 78 30.68 -14.50 -8.04
CA THR A 78 30.95 -13.25 -8.74
C THR A 78 32.27 -12.66 -8.22
N PRO A 79 33.14 -12.11 -9.05
CA PRO A 79 34.34 -11.42 -8.59
C PRO A 79 34.02 -10.21 -7.71
N ALA A 80 34.77 -9.99 -6.64
CA ALA A 80 34.59 -8.83 -5.76
C ALA A 80 34.74 -7.48 -6.48
N ALA A 81 35.54 -7.45 -7.54
CA ALA A 81 35.71 -6.27 -8.39
C ALA A 81 34.40 -5.83 -9.09
N GLU A 82 33.54 -6.76 -9.48
CA GLU A 82 32.23 -6.41 -10.09
C GLU A 82 31.28 -5.70 -9.10
N VAL A 83 31.39 -6.01 -7.79
CA VAL A 83 30.60 -5.33 -6.76
C VAL A 83 31.08 -3.89 -6.60
N LEU A 84 32.39 -3.64 -6.70
CA LEU A 84 32.94 -2.29 -6.61
C LEU A 84 32.70 -1.49 -7.91
N ALA A 85 32.82 -2.11 -9.08
CA ALA A 85 32.50 -1.47 -10.34
C ALA A 85 31.02 -1.04 -10.41
N ALA A 86 30.09 -1.91 -9.97
CA ALA A 86 28.68 -1.57 -9.85
C ALA A 86 28.40 -0.45 -8.84
N ARG A 87 29.33 -0.18 -7.91
CA ARG A 87 29.24 0.88 -6.93
C ARG A 87 29.90 2.18 -7.40
N GLU A 88 30.97 2.12 -8.16
CA GLU A 88 31.60 3.31 -8.76
C GLU A 88 30.69 3.97 -9.82
N GLU A 89 29.83 3.16 -10.45
CA GLU A 89 28.73 3.67 -11.29
C GLU A 89 27.63 4.38 -10.46
N VAL A 90 27.59 4.15 -9.13
CA VAL A 90 26.70 4.82 -8.17
C VAL A 90 27.55 5.81 -7.34
N GLY A 91 27.95 6.94 -7.93
CA GLY A 91 28.70 8.01 -7.25
C GLY A 91 27.97 8.56 -6.00
N PRO A 92 28.67 9.22 -5.06
CA PRO A 92 28.09 9.78 -3.85
C PRO A 92 27.30 11.06 -4.15
N GLY A 93 26.13 10.89 -4.66
CA GLY A 93 25.15 11.94 -4.92
C GLY A 93 23.82 11.28 -5.13
N THR A 94 23.01 11.35 -4.12
CA THR A 94 21.60 10.96 -4.04
C THR A 94 20.83 11.25 -5.32
N PHE A 95 20.95 10.38 -6.32
CA PHE A 95 19.92 10.22 -7.32
C PHE A 95 19.30 8.83 -7.09
N ALA A 96 18.06 8.79 -6.67
CA ALA A 96 17.26 7.59 -6.79
C ALA A 96 17.47 7.10 -8.23
N ALA A 97 17.87 5.84 -8.40
CA ALA A 97 18.06 5.26 -9.72
C ALA A 97 16.80 5.56 -10.53
N ALA A 98 16.97 6.14 -11.74
CA ALA A 98 15.83 6.52 -12.56
C ALA A 98 14.90 5.31 -12.70
N THR A 99 13.65 5.46 -12.28
CA THR A 99 12.66 4.39 -12.32
C THR A 99 12.41 4.01 -13.76
N ARG A 100 12.72 2.77 -14.15
CA ARG A 100 12.48 2.22 -15.50
C ARG A 100 11.42 1.14 -15.42
N ALA A 101 10.16 1.54 -15.33
CA ALA A 101 9.02 0.66 -15.10
C ALA A 101 8.16 0.40 -16.36
N LEU A 102 8.69 0.63 -17.55
CA LEU A 102 7.96 0.35 -18.79
C LEU A 102 7.79 -1.18 -19.00
N PRO A 103 6.61 -1.65 -19.43
CA PRO A 103 6.40 -3.02 -19.86
C PRO A 103 7.32 -3.38 -21.04
N ARG A 104 7.50 -4.68 -21.28
CA ARG A 104 8.27 -5.17 -22.42
C ARG A 104 7.69 -4.68 -23.76
N ASP A 105 8.54 -4.17 -24.62
CA ASP A 105 8.16 -3.81 -25.99
C ASP A 105 7.91 -5.04 -26.86
N SER A 106 7.02 -4.89 -27.85
CA SER A 106 6.67 -5.94 -28.78
C SER A 106 7.61 -5.95 -29.99
N ALA A 107 8.44 -6.97 -30.13
CA ALA A 107 9.31 -7.15 -31.30
C ALA A 107 8.52 -7.33 -32.62
N ALA A 108 7.26 -7.72 -32.54
CA ALA A 108 6.37 -7.90 -33.68
C ALA A 108 5.53 -6.66 -34.01
N PHE A 109 5.79 -5.52 -33.36
CA PHE A 109 5.05 -4.30 -33.64
C PHE A 109 5.09 -3.98 -35.15
N THR A 110 3.92 -3.74 -35.73
CA THR A 110 3.78 -3.58 -37.18
C THR A 110 2.76 -2.49 -37.50
N GLY A 111 3.09 -1.65 -38.49
CA GLY A 111 2.22 -0.57 -38.92
C GLY A 111 2.28 0.65 -38.00
N ARG A 112 1.29 1.50 -38.15
CA ARG A 112 1.14 2.75 -37.35
C ARG A 112 2.29 3.73 -37.51
N GLN A 113 2.99 3.70 -38.64
CA GLN A 113 4.16 4.56 -38.87
C GLN A 113 3.79 6.04 -38.92
N ALA A 114 2.62 6.36 -39.46
CA ALA A 114 2.13 7.73 -39.53
C ALA A 114 1.85 8.31 -38.13
N GLU A 115 1.16 7.54 -37.29
CA GLU A 115 0.81 7.93 -35.92
C GLU A 115 2.06 8.01 -35.04
N LEU A 116 3.01 7.08 -35.19
CA LEU A 116 4.30 7.12 -34.48
C LEU A 116 5.15 8.32 -34.90
N ALA A 117 5.31 8.53 -36.21
CA ALA A 117 6.09 9.65 -36.73
C ALA A 117 5.51 10.99 -36.27
N TRP A 118 4.18 11.10 -36.31
CA TRP A 118 3.47 12.27 -35.82
C TRP A 118 3.71 12.50 -34.32
N LEU A 119 3.56 11.47 -33.49
CA LEU A 119 3.80 11.55 -32.04
C LEU A 119 5.23 11.97 -31.72
N ILE A 120 6.21 11.28 -32.33
CA ILE A 120 7.64 11.57 -32.13
C ILE A 120 7.98 12.98 -32.60
N GLY A 121 7.44 13.38 -33.76
CA GLY A 121 7.65 14.71 -34.33
C GLY A 121 7.07 15.82 -33.43
N THR A 122 5.87 15.60 -32.87
CA THR A 122 5.23 16.53 -31.95
C THR A 122 6.02 16.66 -30.65
N VAL A 123 6.50 15.55 -30.11
CA VAL A 123 7.35 15.54 -28.90
C VAL A 123 8.68 16.25 -29.17
N ALA A 124 9.29 16.10 -30.35
CA ALA A 124 10.53 16.78 -30.71
C ALA A 124 10.35 18.29 -30.93
N ALA A 125 9.30 18.70 -31.64
CA ALA A 125 9.03 20.10 -31.95
C ALA A 125 8.80 20.94 -30.69
N THR A 126 8.02 20.46 -29.74
CA THR A 126 7.74 21.17 -28.48
C THR A 126 8.89 21.09 -27.46
N ALA A 127 9.97 20.34 -27.75
CA ALA A 127 11.19 20.37 -26.93
C ALA A 127 11.89 21.73 -26.99
N ALA A 128 11.66 22.49 -28.04
CA ALA A 128 12.23 23.85 -28.24
C ALA A 128 11.51 24.94 -27.44
N ASP A 129 10.21 24.81 -27.16
CA ASP A 129 9.39 25.81 -26.47
C ASP A 129 9.33 25.68 -24.93
N GLY A 130 9.79 24.61 -24.36
CA GLY A 130 10.24 24.43 -22.95
C GLY A 130 9.26 24.74 -21.81
N GLN A 131 8.01 25.13 -22.04
CA GLN A 131 7.17 25.68 -20.95
C GLN A 131 5.98 24.83 -20.48
N VAL A 132 5.61 23.74 -21.13
CA VAL A 132 4.37 22.98 -20.80
C VAL A 132 4.62 21.47 -20.71
N VAL A 133 3.85 20.77 -19.86
CA VAL A 133 3.75 19.30 -19.83
C VAL A 133 3.10 18.82 -21.12
N ARG A 134 3.68 17.81 -21.78
CA ARG A 134 3.12 17.24 -23.01
C ARG A 134 2.20 16.10 -22.67
N ILE A 135 0.97 16.19 -23.14
CA ILE A 135 -0.04 15.17 -22.87
C ILE A 135 -0.56 14.64 -24.21
N HIS A 136 -0.42 13.36 -24.45
CA HIS A 136 -0.99 12.68 -25.61
C HIS A 136 -1.95 11.58 -25.16
N ALA A 137 -3.19 11.67 -25.61
CA ALA A 137 -4.23 10.69 -25.34
C ALA A 137 -4.41 9.78 -26.56
N VAL A 138 -4.18 8.49 -26.38
CA VAL A 138 -4.37 7.44 -27.41
C VAL A 138 -5.72 6.78 -27.15
N ASP A 139 -6.70 7.05 -28.01
CA ASP A 139 -8.03 6.45 -27.91
C ASP A 139 -8.31 5.43 -29.04
N GLY A 140 -9.38 4.67 -28.90
CA GLY A 140 -9.82 3.69 -29.88
C GLY A 140 -10.50 2.47 -29.26
N MET A 141 -11.02 1.59 -30.09
CA MET A 141 -11.77 0.40 -29.65
C MET A 141 -10.92 -0.63 -28.92
N ALA A 142 -11.56 -1.59 -28.22
CA ALA A 142 -10.88 -2.69 -27.57
C ALA A 142 -10.19 -3.59 -28.60
N GLY A 143 -8.96 -4.05 -28.30
CA GLY A 143 -8.20 -4.94 -29.21
C GLY A 143 -7.49 -4.24 -30.37
N VAL A 144 -7.63 -2.92 -30.53
CA VAL A 144 -6.98 -2.14 -31.63
C VAL A 144 -5.47 -1.91 -31.42
N GLY A 145 -4.95 -2.21 -30.23
CA GLY A 145 -3.52 -2.15 -29.94
C GLY A 145 -3.07 -0.84 -29.27
N LYS A 146 -3.93 -0.09 -28.58
CA LYS A 146 -3.59 1.17 -27.88
C LYS A 146 -2.41 1.02 -26.92
N THR A 147 -2.50 0.07 -26.00
CA THR A 147 -1.44 -0.21 -25.02
C THR A 147 -0.14 -0.57 -25.70
N THR A 148 -0.21 -1.45 -26.73
CA THR A 148 0.98 -1.85 -27.50
C THR A 148 1.63 -0.67 -28.23
N PHE A 149 0.82 0.21 -28.84
CA PHE A 149 1.27 1.43 -29.48
C PHE A 149 1.94 2.38 -28.47
N ALA A 150 1.29 2.65 -27.36
CA ALA A 150 1.79 3.57 -26.34
C ALA A 150 3.08 3.04 -25.67
N VAL A 151 3.17 1.73 -25.41
CA VAL A 151 4.39 1.10 -24.89
C VAL A 151 5.52 1.19 -25.91
N HIS A 152 5.26 0.87 -27.19
CA HIS A 152 6.25 0.97 -28.25
C HIS A 152 6.76 2.42 -28.42
N ALA A 153 5.86 3.38 -28.48
CA ALA A 153 6.20 4.81 -28.53
C ALA A 153 7.00 5.25 -27.29
N ALA A 154 6.61 4.76 -26.09
CA ALA A 154 7.33 5.05 -24.86
C ALA A 154 8.78 4.53 -24.91
N HIS A 155 9.02 3.33 -25.45
CA HIS A 155 10.37 2.80 -25.63
C HIS A 155 11.19 3.62 -26.61
N LEU A 156 10.62 4.05 -27.73
CA LEU A 156 11.31 4.92 -28.72
C LEU A 156 11.70 6.27 -28.12
N LEU A 157 10.88 6.80 -27.21
CA LEU A 157 11.08 8.10 -26.57
C LEU A 157 11.86 8.03 -25.25
N ALA A 158 12.06 6.82 -24.69
CA ALA A 158 12.64 6.61 -23.35
C ALA A 158 13.96 7.34 -23.12
N GLY A 159 14.84 7.40 -24.15
CA GLY A 159 16.12 8.10 -24.07
C GLY A 159 16.04 9.60 -23.82
N SER A 160 14.91 10.22 -24.14
CA SER A 160 14.64 11.65 -23.91
C SER A 160 14.17 11.97 -22.47
N PHE A 161 13.87 10.93 -21.69
CA PHE A 161 13.33 11.05 -20.32
C PHE A 161 14.18 10.26 -19.30
N PRO A 162 15.39 10.75 -19.00
CA PRO A 162 16.37 10.02 -18.19
C PRO A 162 16.00 9.92 -16.72
N ASP A 163 15.18 10.84 -16.19
CA ASP A 163 14.90 10.97 -14.76
C ASP A 163 13.80 10.02 -14.26
N GLY A 164 13.06 9.36 -15.16
CA GLY A 164 12.08 8.36 -14.80
C GLY A 164 11.14 7.97 -15.95
N GLN A 165 10.78 6.68 -15.98
CA GLN A 165 9.85 6.10 -16.93
C GLN A 165 8.83 5.27 -16.14
N PHE A 166 7.61 5.76 -16.05
CA PHE A 166 6.56 5.18 -15.22
C PHE A 166 5.46 4.57 -16.08
N PHE A 167 5.01 3.40 -15.69
CA PHE A 167 3.82 2.75 -16.26
C PHE A 167 2.81 2.51 -15.13
N LEU A 168 1.59 2.99 -15.34
CA LEU A 168 0.51 2.82 -14.38
C LEU A 168 -0.77 2.37 -15.09
N PRO A 169 -1.22 1.12 -14.90
CA PRO A 169 -2.51 0.67 -15.38
C PRO A 169 -3.62 1.26 -14.48
N LEU A 170 -4.58 1.95 -15.10
CA LEU A 170 -5.71 2.59 -14.41
C LEU A 170 -6.99 1.74 -14.40
N HIS A 171 -7.01 0.66 -15.19
CA HIS A 171 -8.04 -0.38 -15.21
C HIS A 171 -9.50 0.12 -15.39
N ALA A 172 -9.70 1.17 -16.16
CA ALA A 172 -11.02 1.76 -16.32
C ALA A 172 -12.05 0.83 -16.96
N HIS A 173 -11.59 -0.03 -17.87
CA HIS A 173 -12.45 -0.91 -18.66
C HIS A 173 -12.07 -2.39 -18.51
N THR A 174 -11.26 -2.70 -17.53
CA THR A 174 -10.88 -4.08 -17.22
C THR A 174 -12.03 -4.73 -16.46
N ALA A 175 -12.62 -5.77 -17.04
CA ALA A 175 -13.76 -6.47 -16.44
C ALA A 175 -13.44 -6.97 -15.03
N GLY A 176 -14.31 -6.67 -14.08
CA GLY A 176 -14.16 -7.08 -12.68
C GLY A 176 -13.17 -6.25 -11.85
N GLN A 177 -12.63 -5.18 -12.40
CA GLN A 177 -11.86 -4.20 -11.63
C GLN A 177 -12.61 -2.89 -11.48
N ARG A 178 -12.49 -2.28 -10.32
CA ARG A 178 -12.83 -0.86 -10.20
C ARG A 178 -11.71 -0.05 -10.84
N PRO A 179 -12.03 1.04 -11.54
CA PRO A 179 -11.03 1.99 -11.96
C PRO A 179 -10.18 2.42 -10.75
N VAL A 180 -8.87 2.45 -10.93
CA VAL A 180 -7.97 2.88 -9.87
C VAL A 180 -8.30 4.33 -9.53
N GLY A 181 -8.63 4.61 -8.27
CA GLY A 181 -8.90 5.96 -7.80
C GLY A 181 -7.67 6.86 -7.95
N PRO A 182 -7.83 8.17 -8.23
CA PRO A 182 -6.70 9.09 -8.39
C PRO A 182 -5.77 9.11 -7.18
N ALA A 183 -6.30 8.98 -5.98
CA ALA A 183 -5.52 8.95 -4.74
C ALA A 183 -4.63 7.70 -4.66
N ASP A 184 -5.17 6.51 -5.05
CA ASP A 184 -4.41 5.26 -5.06
C ASP A 184 -3.40 5.22 -6.20
N ALA A 185 -3.76 5.77 -7.36
CA ALA A 185 -2.87 5.96 -8.48
C ALA A 185 -1.64 6.79 -8.09
N LEU A 186 -1.85 7.90 -7.38
CA LEU A 186 -0.78 8.75 -6.85
C LEU A 186 0.08 8.03 -5.81
N ALA A 187 -0.54 7.27 -4.91
CA ALA A 187 0.22 6.47 -3.95
C ALA A 187 1.13 5.46 -4.66
N SER A 188 0.61 4.77 -5.69
CA SER A 188 1.39 3.82 -6.49
C SER A 188 2.54 4.51 -7.24
N LEU A 189 2.29 5.69 -7.84
CA LEU A 189 3.33 6.48 -8.51
C LEU A 189 4.42 6.93 -7.54
N LEU A 190 4.05 7.43 -6.37
CA LEU A 190 4.99 7.87 -5.33
C LEU A 190 5.85 6.71 -4.83
N LEU A 191 5.23 5.55 -4.56
CA LEU A 191 5.95 4.34 -4.17
C LEU A 191 6.93 3.89 -5.26
N THR A 192 6.48 3.86 -6.51
CA THR A 192 7.31 3.48 -7.67
C THR A 192 8.45 4.49 -7.88
N ALA A 193 8.22 5.77 -7.55
CA ALA A 193 9.25 6.82 -7.59
C ALA A 193 10.23 6.76 -6.41
N GLY A 194 10.08 5.79 -5.50
CA GLY A 194 10.97 5.59 -4.36
C GLY A 194 10.61 6.42 -3.12
N VAL A 195 9.43 7.03 -3.08
CA VAL A 195 8.93 7.70 -1.87
C VAL A 195 8.49 6.64 -0.87
N PRO A 196 9.04 6.61 0.34
CA PRO A 196 8.61 5.67 1.37
C PRO A 196 7.11 5.78 1.66
N ALA A 197 6.42 4.65 1.89
CA ALA A 197 4.98 4.62 2.16
C ALA A 197 4.56 5.56 3.31
N ALA A 198 5.41 5.66 4.32
CA ALA A 198 5.22 6.56 5.47
C ALA A 198 5.27 8.07 5.14
N GLN A 199 5.80 8.44 3.98
CA GLN A 199 5.87 9.84 3.53
C GLN A 199 4.79 10.19 2.50
N ILE A 200 3.88 9.26 2.21
CA ILE A 200 2.76 9.49 1.30
C ILE A 200 1.60 10.06 2.13
N PRO A 201 1.24 11.33 1.94
CA PRO A 201 0.22 11.95 2.75
C PRO A 201 -1.17 11.36 2.49
N PRO A 202 -2.10 11.41 3.45
CA PRO A 202 -3.50 11.09 3.21
C PRO A 202 -4.16 12.15 2.31
N GLY A 203 -5.22 11.73 1.58
CA GLY A 203 -6.00 12.64 0.75
C GLY A 203 -5.41 12.91 -0.64
N LEU A 204 -6.33 13.18 -1.59
CA LEU A 204 -6.01 13.34 -3.02
C LEU A 204 -5.09 14.53 -3.29
N ASP A 205 -5.45 15.70 -2.78
CA ASP A 205 -4.75 16.96 -3.09
C ASP A 205 -3.33 16.98 -2.51
N ALA A 206 -3.15 16.45 -1.30
CA ALA A 206 -1.85 16.33 -0.65
C ALA A 206 -0.93 15.36 -1.41
N ARG A 207 -1.46 14.21 -1.87
CA ARG A 207 -0.72 13.27 -2.73
C ARG A 207 -0.38 13.88 -4.07
N ALA A 208 -1.31 14.59 -4.70
CA ALA A 208 -1.07 15.29 -5.96
C ALA A 208 -0.02 16.40 -5.81
N GLY A 209 -0.05 17.15 -4.73
CA GLY A 209 0.98 18.12 -4.37
C GLY A 209 2.35 17.47 -4.19
N ARG A 210 2.41 16.37 -3.41
CA ARG A 210 3.64 15.61 -3.16
C ARG A 210 4.21 14.97 -4.44
N TRP A 211 3.34 14.47 -5.33
CA TRP A 211 3.75 13.94 -6.63
C TRP A 211 4.38 15.03 -7.49
N ARG A 212 3.68 16.18 -7.67
CA ARG A 212 4.19 17.30 -8.44
C ARG A 212 5.52 17.83 -7.90
N ASP A 213 5.66 17.94 -6.60
CA ASP A 213 6.91 18.32 -5.92
C ASP A 213 8.03 17.30 -6.22
N HIS A 214 7.73 16.00 -6.11
CA HIS A 214 8.70 14.93 -6.35
C HIS A 214 9.25 14.93 -7.78
N VAL A 215 8.40 15.21 -8.77
CA VAL A 215 8.78 15.23 -10.20
C VAL A 215 9.17 16.62 -10.71
N ALA A 216 9.14 17.64 -9.86
CA ALA A 216 9.50 19.00 -10.23
C ALA A 216 10.94 19.07 -10.76
N GLY A 217 11.12 19.69 -11.93
CA GLY A 217 12.41 19.82 -12.58
C GLY A 217 12.99 18.55 -13.21
N LYS A 218 12.27 17.42 -13.15
CA LYS A 218 12.66 16.15 -13.76
C LYS A 218 12.03 15.98 -15.14
N LYS A 219 12.76 15.29 -16.02
CA LYS A 219 12.27 14.86 -17.34
C LYS A 219 11.78 13.42 -17.23
N ILE A 220 10.48 13.28 -17.01
CA ILE A 220 9.88 11.95 -16.85
C ILE A 220 8.92 11.60 -18.00
N LEU A 221 8.82 10.32 -18.29
CA LEU A 221 7.79 9.73 -19.14
C LEU A 221 6.79 9.00 -18.25
N LEU A 222 5.53 9.38 -18.32
CA LEU A 222 4.44 8.77 -17.58
C LEU A 222 3.45 8.14 -18.56
N LEU A 223 3.32 6.82 -18.56
CA LEU A 223 2.34 6.08 -19.34
C LEU A 223 1.19 5.63 -18.43
N LEU A 224 0.02 6.21 -18.64
CA LEU A 224 -1.24 5.90 -17.95
C LEU A 224 -2.09 5.02 -18.87
N ASP A 225 -2.23 3.74 -18.53
CA ASP A 225 -2.93 2.78 -19.39
C ASP A 225 -4.37 2.53 -18.92
N ASP A 226 -5.30 2.45 -19.89
CA ASP A 226 -6.74 2.19 -19.69
C ASP A 226 -7.43 3.19 -18.74
N ALA A 227 -7.36 4.48 -19.07
CA ALA A 227 -7.99 5.56 -18.30
C ALA A 227 -9.51 5.66 -18.51
N ALA A 228 -10.26 5.94 -17.43
CA ALA A 228 -11.71 6.10 -17.42
C ALA A 228 -12.17 7.48 -17.95
N GLY A 229 -11.41 8.53 -17.64
CA GLY A 229 -11.77 9.90 -17.97
C GLY A 229 -10.78 10.93 -17.42
N HIS A 230 -11.05 12.19 -17.71
CA HIS A 230 -10.18 13.30 -17.32
C HIS A 230 -10.06 13.48 -15.79
N GLU A 231 -11.12 13.22 -15.03
CA GLU A 231 -11.12 13.33 -13.57
C GLU A 231 -10.12 12.37 -12.91
N GLN A 232 -9.97 11.17 -13.49
CA GLN A 232 -9.01 10.19 -13.02
C GLN A 232 -7.56 10.61 -13.31
N VAL A 233 -7.32 11.22 -14.47
CA VAL A 233 -5.99 11.54 -14.99
C VAL A 233 -5.46 12.87 -14.46
N ARG A 234 -6.30 13.90 -14.37
CA ARG A 234 -5.90 15.28 -14.04
C ARG A 234 -5.04 15.39 -12.76
N PRO A 235 -5.35 14.70 -11.65
CA PRO A 235 -4.52 14.77 -10.46
C PRO A 235 -3.12 14.15 -10.62
N LEU A 236 -2.94 13.23 -11.60
CA LEU A 236 -1.70 12.49 -11.83
C LEU A 236 -0.69 13.27 -12.68
N LEU A 237 -1.13 14.37 -13.32
CA LEU A 237 -0.31 15.13 -14.24
C LEU A 237 0.84 15.84 -13.51
N PRO A 238 2.08 15.77 -14.06
CA PRO A 238 3.19 16.58 -13.59
C PRO A 238 2.88 18.07 -13.71
N GLY A 239 3.41 18.88 -12.79
CA GLY A 239 3.19 20.33 -12.78
C GLY A 239 4.26 21.14 -13.52
N THR A 240 5.34 20.52 -13.98
CA THR A 240 6.51 21.19 -14.56
C THR A 240 6.80 20.71 -15.97
N ALA A 241 7.29 21.62 -16.80
CA ALA A 241 7.70 21.36 -18.17
C ALA A 241 8.81 20.29 -18.27
N GLY A 242 8.95 19.69 -19.45
CA GLY A 242 9.96 18.66 -19.73
C GLY A 242 9.49 17.23 -19.60
N SER A 243 8.31 16.99 -19.01
CA SER A 243 7.72 15.66 -18.90
C SER A 243 6.77 15.32 -20.05
N LEU A 244 6.62 14.04 -20.36
CA LEU A 244 5.66 13.50 -21.32
C LEU A 244 4.68 12.58 -20.60
N VAL A 245 3.40 12.78 -20.83
CA VAL A 245 2.33 11.89 -20.39
C VAL A 245 1.66 11.27 -21.61
N LEU A 246 1.70 9.94 -21.68
CA LEU A 246 0.95 9.13 -22.63
C LEU A 246 -0.23 8.49 -21.89
N ILE A 247 -1.42 8.60 -22.46
CA ILE A 247 -2.63 8.08 -21.83
C ILE A 247 -3.32 7.18 -22.84
N THR A 248 -3.68 5.96 -22.47
CA THR A 248 -4.57 5.14 -23.30
C THR A 248 -5.97 5.10 -22.71
N SER A 249 -6.99 5.17 -23.56
CA SER A 249 -8.39 5.09 -23.14
C SER A 249 -9.27 4.50 -24.23
N ARG A 250 -10.40 3.89 -23.84
CA ARG A 250 -11.47 3.51 -24.78
C ARG A 250 -12.42 4.67 -25.07
N ARG A 251 -12.34 5.75 -24.27
CA ARG A 251 -13.13 6.96 -24.42
C ARG A 251 -12.26 8.11 -24.91
N ARG A 252 -12.82 9.02 -25.68
CA ARG A 252 -12.16 10.26 -26.02
C ARG A 252 -12.06 11.15 -24.80
N LEU A 253 -10.84 11.54 -24.45
CA LEU A 253 -10.56 12.40 -23.30
C LEU A 253 -10.65 13.89 -23.67
N THR A 254 -11.77 14.31 -24.27
CA THR A 254 -11.97 15.66 -24.83
C THR A 254 -11.99 16.78 -23.79
N ALA A 255 -12.21 16.46 -22.52
CA ALA A 255 -12.21 17.42 -21.42
C ALA A 255 -10.85 17.55 -20.73
N LEU A 256 -9.81 16.90 -21.22
CA LEU A 256 -8.45 17.06 -20.73
C LEU A 256 -7.80 18.22 -21.48
N GLU A 257 -7.68 19.36 -20.81
CA GLU A 257 -7.06 20.57 -21.35
C GLU A 257 -5.62 20.24 -21.80
N ASP A 258 -5.20 20.79 -22.93
CA ASP A 258 -3.86 20.63 -23.54
C ASP A 258 -3.50 19.20 -23.98
N ALA A 259 -4.43 18.23 -23.92
CA ALA A 259 -4.17 16.91 -24.44
C ALA A 259 -4.34 16.82 -25.96
N THR A 260 -3.32 16.34 -26.63
CA THR A 260 -3.39 16.02 -28.06
C THR A 260 -3.88 14.59 -28.23
N VAL A 261 -4.96 14.42 -28.98
CA VAL A 261 -5.62 13.11 -29.16
C VAL A 261 -5.08 12.40 -30.39
N ILE A 262 -4.76 11.11 -30.22
CA ILE A 262 -4.39 10.16 -31.28
C ILE A 262 -5.45 9.07 -31.31
N SER A 263 -6.36 9.14 -32.25
CA SER A 263 -7.38 8.10 -32.42
C SER A 263 -6.85 6.94 -33.26
N LEU A 264 -6.76 5.75 -32.65
CA LEU A 264 -6.36 4.53 -33.37
C LEU A 264 -7.61 3.80 -33.88
N ASP A 265 -7.68 3.65 -35.19
CA ASP A 265 -8.67 2.80 -35.86
C ASP A 265 -8.11 1.39 -36.10
N THR A 266 -8.90 0.47 -36.73
CA THR A 266 -8.40 -0.84 -37.16
C THR A 266 -7.18 -0.67 -38.08
N LEU A 267 -6.36 -1.73 -38.21
CA LEU A 267 -5.20 -1.66 -39.09
C LEU A 267 -5.63 -1.51 -40.56
N PRO A 268 -4.93 -0.71 -41.36
CA PRO A 268 -5.09 -0.75 -42.81
C PRO A 268 -4.90 -2.19 -43.34
N PRO A 269 -5.65 -2.61 -44.39
CA PRO A 269 -5.60 -3.99 -44.89
C PRO A 269 -4.17 -4.46 -45.19
N GLY A 270 -3.31 -3.61 -45.77
CA GLY A 270 -1.91 -3.94 -46.04
C GLY A 270 -1.06 -4.17 -44.81
N GLU A 271 -1.23 -3.37 -43.77
CA GLU A 271 -0.51 -3.54 -42.50
C GLU A 271 -1.02 -4.77 -41.72
N ALA A 272 -2.31 -5.04 -41.78
CA ALA A 272 -2.92 -6.24 -41.20
C ALA A 272 -2.36 -7.52 -41.81
N THR A 273 -2.19 -7.60 -43.14
CA THR A 273 -1.59 -8.75 -43.81
C THR A 273 -0.11 -8.92 -43.46
N VAL A 274 0.63 -7.82 -43.34
CA VAL A 274 2.03 -7.85 -42.87
C VAL A 274 2.12 -8.33 -41.45
N LEU A 275 1.23 -7.87 -40.56
CA LEU A 275 1.18 -8.30 -39.15
C LEU A 275 0.91 -9.80 -39.05
N LEU A 276 -0.06 -10.33 -39.81
CA LEU A 276 -0.36 -11.76 -39.86
C LEU A 276 0.88 -12.56 -40.27
N GLY A 277 1.56 -12.13 -41.33
CA GLY A 277 2.76 -12.79 -41.85
C GLY A 277 3.90 -12.82 -40.84
N ARG A 278 4.19 -11.69 -40.19
CA ARG A 278 5.22 -11.59 -39.14
C ARG A 278 4.92 -12.47 -37.92
N LEU A 279 3.69 -12.43 -37.42
CA LEU A 279 3.32 -13.20 -36.26
C LEU A 279 3.22 -14.70 -36.53
N ALA A 280 2.78 -15.09 -37.73
CA ALA A 280 2.76 -16.49 -38.13
C ALA A 280 4.16 -17.07 -38.34
N ALA A 281 5.18 -16.22 -38.49
CA ALA A 281 6.59 -16.62 -38.69
C ALA A 281 6.79 -17.67 -39.80
N ARG A 282 6.05 -17.55 -40.93
CA ARG A 282 6.11 -18.47 -42.07
C ARG A 282 6.59 -17.73 -43.31
N GLU A 283 7.70 -18.17 -43.89
CA GLU A 283 8.26 -17.63 -45.15
C GLU A 283 7.34 -17.70 -46.37
N ARG A 284 6.34 -18.60 -46.33
CA ARG A 284 5.39 -18.82 -47.43
C ARG A 284 4.11 -17.95 -47.38
N ILE A 285 3.94 -17.13 -46.35
CA ILE A 285 2.79 -16.23 -46.26
C ILE A 285 3.15 -14.91 -46.95
N SER A 286 2.65 -14.73 -48.16
CA SER A 286 2.80 -13.48 -48.90
C SER A 286 1.71 -12.50 -48.53
N PRO A 287 2.01 -11.21 -48.28
CA PRO A 287 1.00 -10.17 -48.10
C PRO A 287 0.00 -10.02 -49.25
N GLY A 288 0.34 -10.53 -50.43
CA GLY A 288 -0.53 -10.51 -51.60
C GLY A 288 -1.41 -11.77 -51.76
N ASP A 289 -1.39 -12.70 -50.80
CA ASP A 289 -2.24 -13.91 -50.82
C ASP A 289 -3.70 -13.54 -50.51
N VAL A 290 -4.60 -13.92 -51.41
CA VAL A 290 -6.05 -13.65 -51.26
C VAL A 290 -6.63 -14.25 -49.97
N ALA A 291 -6.13 -15.42 -49.56
CA ALA A 291 -6.58 -16.05 -48.33
C ALA A 291 -6.09 -15.28 -47.07
N VAL A 292 -4.87 -14.70 -47.12
CA VAL A 292 -4.38 -13.82 -46.04
C VAL A 292 -5.23 -12.55 -45.92
N ALA A 293 -5.56 -11.94 -47.06
CA ALA A 293 -6.44 -10.78 -47.10
C ALA A 293 -7.84 -11.11 -46.53
N GLU A 294 -8.37 -12.31 -46.88
CA GLU A 294 -9.67 -12.78 -46.39
C GLU A 294 -9.64 -13.07 -44.88
N ILE A 295 -8.60 -13.71 -44.34
CA ILE A 295 -8.39 -13.95 -42.91
C ILE A 295 -8.40 -12.62 -42.16
N THR A 296 -7.61 -11.65 -42.59
CA THR A 296 -7.50 -10.35 -41.90
C THR A 296 -8.80 -9.54 -41.96
N ARG A 297 -9.54 -9.64 -43.09
CA ARG A 297 -10.87 -9.08 -43.26
C ARG A 297 -11.88 -9.72 -42.27
N LEU A 298 -11.87 -11.05 -42.15
CA LEU A 298 -12.73 -11.78 -41.22
C LEU A 298 -12.39 -11.48 -39.73
N CYS A 299 -11.15 -11.10 -39.43
CA CYS A 299 -10.72 -10.60 -38.13
C CYS A 299 -11.13 -9.14 -37.87
N GLY A 300 -11.76 -8.46 -38.83
CA GLY A 300 -12.06 -7.03 -38.73
C GLY A 300 -10.81 -6.16 -38.64
N TYR A 301 -9.68 -6.64 -39.17
CA TYR A 301 -8.37 -5.97 -39.12
C TYR A 301 -7.89 -5.63 -37.69
N LEU A 302 -8.38 -6.34 -36.69
CA LEU A 302 -8.02 -6.14 -35.29
C LEU A 302 -6.71 -6.85 -34.96
N PRO A 303 -5.67 -6.16 -34.47
CA PRO A 303 -4.37 -6.75 -34.11
C PRO A 303 -4.49 -7.95 -33.18
N LEU A 304 -5.40 -7.89 -32.22
CA LEU A 304 -5.64 -9.00 -31.29
C LEU A 304 -6.12 -10.27 -32.00
N ALA A 305 -7.14 -10.18 -32.84
CA ALA A 305 -7.68 -11.31 -33.57
C ALA A 305 -6.64 -11.87 -34.58
N ILE A 306 -5.92 -10.98 -35.25
CA ILE A 306 -4.85 -11.34 -36.17
C ILE A 306 -3.75 -12.11 -35.42
N GLY A 307 -3.35 -11.65 -34.22
CA GLY A 307 -2.35 -12.31 -33.40
C GLY A 307 -2.71 -13.75 -33.04
N MET A 308 -3.99 -13.99 -32.73
CA MET A 308 -4.50 -15.31 -32.38
C MET A 308 -4.43 -16.28 -33.58
N LEU A 309 -4.92 -15.86 -34.74
CA LEU A 309 -4.92 -16.68 -35.92
C LEU A 309 -3.48 -16.93 -36.48
N ALA A 310 -2.63 -15.92 -36.37
CA ALA A 310 -1.21 -16.06 -36.68
C ALA A 310 -0.55 -17.13 -35.82
N SER A 311 -0.91 -17.18 -34.54
CA SER A 311 -0.43 -18.22 -33.62
C SER A 311 -0.89 -19.61 -34.08
N GLN A 312 -2.16 -19.76 -34.41
CA GLN A 312 -2.67 -21.04 -34.92
C GLN A 312 -1.90 -21.51 -36.17
N LEU A 313 -1.75 -20.62 -37.14
CA LEU A 313 -0.94 -20.93 -38.32
C LEU A 313 0.49 -21.34 -37.97
N ARG A 314 1.08 -20.73 -36.95
CA ARG A 314 2.43 -21.07 -36.50
C ARG A 314 2.51 -22.46 -35.87
N HIS A 315 1.52 -22.79 -35.04
CA HIS A 315 1.49 -24.07 -34.31
C HIS A 315 0.96 -25.26 -35.15
N HIS A 316 0.25 -24.99 -36.25
CA HIS A 316 -0.28 -26.01 -37.14
C HIS A 316 0.38 -25.96 -38.52
N PRO A 317 1.59 -26.52 -38.72
CA PRO A 317 2.35 -26.41 -39.96
C PRO A 317 1.62 -26.96 -41.19
N ALA A 318 0.72 -27.90 -41.01
CA ALA A 318 -0.07 -28.52 -42.07
C ALA A 318 -1.24 -27.64 -42.56
N TRP A 319 -1.63 -26.62 -41.76
CA TRP A 319 -2.74 -25.74 -42.15
C TRP A 319 -2.31 -24.77 -43.24
N THR A 320 -3.17 -24.61 -44.23
CA THR A 320 -3.01 -23.57 -45.25
C THR A 320 -3.83 -22.33 -44.89
N THR A 321 -3.40 -21.18 -45.36
CA THR A 321 -4.16 -19.94 -45.27
C THR A 321 -5.55 -20.07 -45.87
N GLY A 322 -5.70 -20.81 -46.97
CA GLY A 322 -6.99 -21.08 -47.64
C GLY A 322 -7.95 -21.90 -46.77
N GLN A 323 -7.45 -22.96 -46.11
CA GLN A 323 -8.28 -23.73 -45.18
C GLN A 323 -8.76 -22.87 -44.00
N LEU A 324 -7.85 -22.13 -43.36
CA LEU A 324 -8.20 -21.26 -42.24
C LEU A 324 -9.22 -20.21 -42.66
N ALA A 325 -9.08 -19.61 -43.82
CA ALA A 325 -10.06 -18.63 -44.33
C ALA A 325 -11.44 -19.27 -44.54
N ALA A 326 -11.49 -20.50 -45.09
CA ALA A 326 -12.75 -21.23 -45.27
C ALA A 326 -13.42 -21.60 -43.94
N ASP A 327 -12.63 -22.07 -42.97
CA ASP A 327 -13.13 -22.44 -41.63
C ASP A 327 -13.67 -21.21 -40.89
N LEU A 328 -12.98 -20.06 -40.98
CA LEU A 328 -13.47 -18.80 -40.44
C LEU A 328 -14.79 -18.36 -41.08
N ALA A 329 -14.89 -18.45 -42.40
CA ALA A 329 -16.12 -18.09 -43.11
C ALA A 329 -17.27 -19.02 -42.74
N ALA A 330 -17.05 -20.32 -42.62
CA ALA A 330 -18.06 -21.30 -42.19
C ALA A 330 -18.50 -21.06 -40.74
N ALA A 331 -17.60 -20.73 -39.84
CA ALA A 331 -17.91 -20.44 -38.45
C ALA A 331 -18.80 -19.18 -38.31
N ARG A 332 -18.64 -18.18 -39.20
CA ARG A 332 -19.47 -17.00 -39.26
C ARG A 332 -20.94 -17.33 -39.50
N ASP A 333 -21.26 -18.23 -40.38
CA ASP A 333 -22.66 -18.59 -40.72
C ASP A 333 -23.36 -19.35 -39.60
N ARG A 334 -22.67 -19.92 -38.64
CA ARG A 334 -23.21 -20.58 -37.44
C ARG A 334 -23.48 -19.67 -36.26
N LEU A 335 -22.93 -18.46 -36.26
CA LEU A 335 -22.98 -17.49 -35.16
C LEU A 335 -23.92 -16.30 -35.46
N GLU A 336 -24.96 -16.53 -36.31
CA GLU A 336 -25.92 -15.52 -36.77
C GLU A 336 -26.65 -14.70 -35.67
N LEU A 337 -26.44 -14.96 -34.41
CA LEU A 337 -27.06 -14.28 -33.27
C LEU A 337 -26.23 -13.16 -32.62
N MET A 338 -25.05 -12.85 -33.14
CA MET A 338 -24.22 -11.79 -32.58
C MET A 338 -24.07 -10.58 -33.51
N GLN A 339 -24.05 -9.35 -32.94
CA GLN A 339 -24.05 -8.08 -33.68
C GLN A 339 -22.86 -7.93 -34.63
N ALA A 340 -23.05 -7.32 -35.79
CA ALA A 340 -22.20 -7.37 -36.97
C ALA A 340 -20.71 -6.98 -36.78
N GLU A 341 -20.39 -6.08 -35.87
CA GLU A 341 -19.01 -5.62 -35.65
C GLU A 341 -18.14 -6.59 -34.83
N ASN A 342 -18.76 -7.49 -34.06
CA ASN A 342 -18.06 -8.46 -33.21
C ASN A 342 -18.00 -9.88 -33.80
N LEU A 343 -18.72 -10.14 -34.87
CA LEU A 343 -18.88 -11.47 -35.45
C LEU A 343 -17.55 -12.08 -35.93
N SER A 344 -16.67 -11.31 -36.52
CA SER A 344 -15.39 -11.77 -37.04
C SER A 344 -14.40 -12.16 -35.94
N ALA A 345 -14.38 -11.44 -34.83
CA ALA A 345 -13.51 -11.74 -33.69
C ALA A 345 -14.00 -12.99 -32.93
N ALA A 346 -15.31 -13.12 -32.72
CA ALA A 346 -15.88 -14.29 -32.05
C ALA A 346 -15.65 -15.59 -32.81
N ALA A 347 -15.71 -15.57 -34.15
CA ALA A 347 -15.39 -16.71 -34.98
C ALA A 347 -13.90 -17.11 -34.85
N ALA A 348 -13.01 -16.14 -34.84
CA ALA A 348 -11.57 -16.39 -34.63
C ALA A 348 -11.31 -17.00 -33.25
N PHE A 349 -11.96 -16.49 -32.20
CA PHE A 349 -11.86 -17.02 -30.84
C PHE A 349 -12.44 -18.44 -30.75
N GLY A 350 -13.56 -18.70 -31.42
CA GLY A 350 -14.21 -20.00 -31.48
C GLY A 350 -13.27 -21.09 -32.03
N LEU A 351 -12.50 -20.79 -33.06
CA LEU A 351 -11.51 -21.73 -33.61
C LEU A 351 -10.41 -22.03 -32.59
N SER A 352 -9.84 -21.03 -31.97
CA SER A 352 -8.82 -21.23 -30.93
C SER A 352 -9.35 -22.06 -29.74
N TYR A 353 -10.64 -21.87 -29.41
CA TYR A 353 -11.29 -22.61 -28.34
C TYR A 353 -11.54 -24.08 -28.70
N THR A 354 -11.92 -24.38 -29.95
CA THR A 354 -12.18 -25.78 -30.38
C THR A 354 -10.93 -26.65 -30.41
N ASP A 355 -9.76 -26.04 -30.58
CA ASP A 355 -8.45 -26.73 -30.58
C ASP A 355 -7.96 -27.09 -29.17
N LEU A 356 -8.61 -26.57 -28.13
CA LEU A 356 -8.26 -26.86 -26.75
C LEU A 356 -8.69 -28.27 -26.32
N THR A 357 -7.92 -28.86 -25.42
CA THR A 357 -8.34 -30.10 -24.74
C THR A 357 -9.60 -29.85 -23.88
N PRO A 358 -10.43 -30.86 -23.60
CA PRO A 358 -11.63 -30.68 -22.79
C PRO A 358 -11.37 -30.03 -21.42
N GLY A 359 -10.22 -30.30 -20.79
CA GLY A 359 -9.80 -29.68 -19.53
C GLY A 359 -9.49 -28.20 -19.67
N GLN A 360 -8.79 -27.82 -20.74
CA GLN A 360 -8.49 -26.43 -21.08
C GLN A 360 -9.76 -25.66 -21.46
N GLN A 361 -10.66 -26.26 -22.25
CA GLN A 361 -11.95 -25.66 -22.58
C GLN A 361 -12.78 -25.35 -21.33
N ARG A 362 -12.84 -26.30 -20.40
CA ARG A 362 -13.52 -26.11 -19.12
C ARG A 362 -12.90 -24.97 -18.30
N LEU A 363 -11.58 -24.95 -18.19
CA LEU A 363 -10.88 -23.88 -17.45
C LEU A 363 -11.09 -22.53 -18.15
N PHE A 364 -10.98 -22.46 -19.48
CA PHE A 364 -11.19 -21.23 -20.24
C PHE A 364 -12.58 -20.63 -19.99
N ARG A 365 -13.64 -21.43 -20.07
CA ARG A 365 -15.00 -20.98 -19.75
C ARG A 365 -15.10 -20.41 -18.34
N ARG A 366 -14.53 -21.12 -17.35
CA ARG A 366 -14.55 -20.71 -15.94
C ARG A 366 -13.72 -19.44 -15.70
N LEU A 367 -12.63 -19.25 -16.42
CA LEU A 367 -11.84 -18.01 -16.36
C LEU A 367 -12.66 -16.78 -16.78
N GLY A 368 -13.63 -16.93 -17.69
CA GLY A 368 -14.57 -15.88 -18.02
C GLY A 368 -15.43 -15.38 -16.85
N LEU A 369 -15.57 -16.21 -15.82
CA LEU A 369 -16.37 -15.91 -14.61
C LEU A 369 -15.56 -15.19 -13.54
N VAL A 370 -14.21 -15.17 -13.61
CA VAL A 370 -13.35 -14.56 -12.62
C VAL A 370 -13.66 -13.06 -12.50
N PRO A 371 -14.01 -12.56 -11.31
CA PRO A 371 -14.37 -11.16 -11.14
C PRO A 371 -13.17 -10.22 -11.34
N GLY A 372 -12.00 -10.68 -10.92
CA GLY A 372 -10.77 -9.89 -10.93
C GLY A 372 -10.04 -9.85 -12.27
N PRO A 373 -8.93 -9.10 -12.32
CA PRO A 373 -8.18 -8.88 -13.56
C PRO A 373 -7.46 -10.13 -14.05
N GLY A 374 -7.01 -10.98 -13.13
CA GLY A 374 -6.19 -12.12 -13.45
C GLY A 374 -6.33 -13.26 -12.45
N ILE A 375 -5.52 -14.28 -12.64
CA ILE A 375 -5.56 -15.48 -11.80
C ILE A 375 -4.16 -16.09 -11.71
N ASP A 376 -3.86 -16.73 -10.59
CA ASP A 376 -2.71 -17.62 -10.44
C ASP A 376 -3.09 -19.09 -10.54
N ALA A 377 -2.13 -19.99 -10.43
CA ALA A 377 -2.37 -21.41 -10.51
C ALA A 377 -3.19 -21.98 -9.33
N TYR A 378 -3.09 -21.38 -8.14
CA TYR A 378 -3.84 -21.81 -6.96
C TYR A 378 -5.32 -21.46 -7.09
N ALA A 379 -5.59 -20.21 -7.45
CA ALA A 379 -6.95 -19.75 -7.72
C ALA A 379 -7.59 -20.51 -8.89
N ALA A 380 -6.81 -20.79 -9.96
CA ALA A 380 -7.25 -21.60 -11.09
C ALA A 380 -7.54 -23.05 -10.70
N ALA A 381 -6.77 -23.64 -9.78
CA ALA A 381 -7.03 -24.97 -9.24
C ALA A 381 -8.35 -25.01 -8.46
N ALA A 382 -8.62 -24.01 -7.63
CA ALA A 382 -9.87 -23.87 -6.90
C ALA A 382 -11.07 -23.67 -7.85
N LEU A 383 -10.95 -22.74 -8.79
CA LEU A 383 -11.97 -22.46 -9.81
C LEU A 383 -12.26 -23.69 -10.67
N GLY A 384 -11.20 -24.38 -11.12
CA GLY A 384 -11.23 -25.55 -11.99
C GLY A 384 -11.61 -26.85 -11.29
N GLU A 385 -11.53 -26.91 -9.93
CA GLU A 385 -11.64 -28.15 -9.15
C GLU A 385 -10.66 -29.20 -9.66
N THR A 386 -9.39 -28.80 -9.77
CA THR A 386 -8.31 -29.62 -10.30
C THR A 386 -7.09 -29.59 -9.40
N SER A 387 -6.15 -30.50 -9.62
CA SER A 387 -4.85 -30.41 -8.94
C SER A 387 -4.07 -29.18 -9.40
N LEU A 388 -3.18 -28.68 -8.54
CA LEU A 388 -2.33 -27.53 -8.84
C LEU A 388 -1.50 -27.73 -10.12
N ASP A 389 -0.98 -28.96 -10.32
CA ASP A 389 -0.19 -29.29 -11.52
C ASP A 389 -1.03 -29.32 -12.80
N GLN A 390 -2.29 -29.76 -12.70
CA GLN A 390 -3.22 -29.67 -13.84
C GLN A 390 -3.58 -28.22 -14.16
N ALA A 391 -3.85 -27.40 -13.15
CA ALA A 391 -4.13 -25.98 -13.33
C ALA A 391 -2.95 -25.27 -14.01
N ARG A 392 -1.71 -25.52 -13.56
CA ARG A 392 -0.48 -25.00 -14.21
C ARG A 392 -0.37 -25.40 -15.66
N ARG A 393 -0.57 -26.69 -15.97
CA ARG A 393 -0.52 -27.17 -17.36
C ARG A 393 -1.62 -26.57 -18.25
N HIS A 394 -2.82 -26.43 -17.70
CA HIS A 394 -3.93 -25.83 -18.45
C HIS A 394 -3.69 -24.34 -18.70
N LEU A 395 -3.21 -23.59 -17.70
CA LEU A 395 -2.87 -22.16 -17.84
C LEU A 395 -1.74 -21.97 -18.86
N ALA A 396 -0.67 -22.77 -18.77
CA ALA A 396 0.42 -22.74 -19.74
C ALA A 396 -0.08 -23.05 -21.18
N GLY A 397 -0.93 -24.07 -21.35
CA GLY A 397 -1.49 -24.39 -22.64
C GLY A 397 -2.41 -23.30 -23.19
N LEU A 398 -3.17 -22.60 -22.35
CA LEU A 398 -3.97 -21.45 -22.76
C LEU A 398 -3.10 -20.23 -23.12
N TYR A 399 -1.99 -20.05 -22.40
CA TYR A 399 -1.00 -19.02 -22.71
C TYR A 399 -0.31 -19.29 -24.05
N ASP A 400 0.09 -20.55 -24.32
CA ASP A 400 0.72 -20.95 -25.58
C ASP A 400 -0.21 -20.73 -26.79
N GLN A 401 -1.52 -20.81 -26.56
CA GLN A 401 -2.56 -20.54 -27.59
C GLN A 401 -2.93 -19.04 -27.66
N HIS A 402 -2.22 -18.14 -26.97
CA HIS A 402 -2.52 -16.70 -26.88
C HIS A 402 -3.94 -16.36 -26.37
N LEU A 403 -4.57 -17.29 -25.66
CA LEU A 403 -5.85 -17.06 -25.00
C LEU A 403 -5.66 -16.39 -23.63
N LEU A 404 -4.44 -16.43 -23.08
CA LEU A 404 -4.04 -15.73 -21.87
C LEU A 404 -2.81 -14.87 -22.13
N ALA A 405 -2.72 -13.75 -21.42
CA ALA A 405 -1.50 -12.98 -21.23
C ALA A 405 -0.90 -13.34 -19.87
N GLU A 406 0.42 -13.28 -19.75
CA GLU A 406 1.16 -13.44 -18.50
C GLU A 406 1.88 -12.11 -18.17
N PRO A 407 1.20 -11.13 -17.53
CA PRO A 407 1.78 -9.82 -17.22
C PRO A 407 2.91 -9.89 -16.19
N ALA A 408 2.92 -10.92 -15.36
CA ALA A 408 3.98 -11.23 -14.43
C ALA A 408 4.13 -12.75 -14.29
N PRO A 409 5.29 -13.29 -13.90
CA PRO A 409 5.51 -14.73 -13.80
C PRO A 409 4.45 -15.44 -12.96
N GLY A 410 3.74 -16.42 -13.54
CA GLY A 410 2.69 -17.19 -12.89
C GLY A 410 1.36 -16.45 -12.71
N ARG A 411 1.22 -15.25 -13.26
CA ARG A 411 -0.01 -14.45 -13.23
C ARG A 411 -0.62 -14.39 -14.62
N TYR A 412 -1.84 -14.88 -14.77
CA TYR A 412 -2.51 -15.00 -16.06
C TYR A 412 -3.74 -14.11 -16.14
N GLN A 413 -3.98 -13.56 -17.31
CA GLN A 413 -5.06 -12.62 -17.55
C GLN A 413 -5.74 -12.89 -18.89
N LEU A 414 -7.07 -12.91 -18.90
CA LEU A 414 -7.87 -12.88 -20.12
C LEU A 414 -7.99 -11.45 -20.63
N HIS A 415 -7.80 -11.28 -21.95
CA HIS A 415 -8.21 -10.05 -22.60
C HIS A 415 -9.74 -9.88 -22.55
N ASP A 416 -10.22 -8.64 -22.47
CA ASP A 416 -11.65 -8.34 -22.24
C ASP A 416 -12.60 -9.06 -23.19
N LEU A 417 -12.30 -9.05 -24.50
CA LEU A 417 -13.13 -9.74 -25.51
C LEU A 417 -13.13 -11.26 -25.33
N LEU A 418 -11.97 -11.83 -24.96
CA LEU A 418 -11.89 -13.26 -24.66
C LEU A 418 -12.64 -13.61 -23.37
N ARG A 419 -12.61 -12.71 -22.38
CA ARG A 419 -13.39 -12.85 -21.15
C ARG A 419 -14.89 -12.87 -21.43
N GLU A 420 -15.37 -11.97 -22.27
CA GLU A 420 -16.78 -11.94 -22.68
C GLU A 420 -17.17 -13.22 -23.45
N HIS A 421 -16.34 -13.66 -24.38
CA HIS A 421 -16.55 -14.91 -25.10
C HIS A 421 -16.57 -16.11 -24.15
N ALA A 422 -15.59 -16.23 -23.26
CA ALA A 422 -15.52 -17.31 -22.26
C ALA A 422 -16.74 -17.32 -21.34
N ARG A 423 -17.23 -16.13 -20.95
CA ARG A 423 -18.44 -15.98 -20.12
C ARG A 423 -19.69 -16.42 -20.86
N ALA A 424 -19.83 -16.06 -22.15
CA ALA A 424 -20.93 -16.51 -22.98
C ALA A 424 -20.96 -18.03 -23.12
N LEU A 425 -19.79 -18.65 -23.37
CA LEU A 425 -19.65 -20.11 -23.41
C LEU A 425 -19.99 -20.77 -22.07
N ALA A 426 -19.55 -20.18 -20.93
CA ALA A 426 -19.87 -20.69 -19.60
C ALA A 426 -21.37 -20.66 -19.31
N ALA A 427 -22.07 -19.60 -19.74
CA ALA A 427 -23.50 -19.45 -19.58
C ALA A 427 -24.30 -20.48 -20.41
N ALA A 428 -23.79 -20.86 -21.59
CA ALA A 428 -24.46 -21.80 -22.48
C ALA A 428 -24.24 -23.27 -22.09
N ASP A 429 -23.07 -23.61 -21.51
CA ASP A 429 -22.67 -25.03 -21.30
C ASP A 429 -23.10 -25.57 -19.92
N ASP A 430 -22.78 -24.87 -18.82
CA ASP A 430 -23.02 -25.36 -17.45
C ASP A 430 -23.23 -24.20 -16.44
N PRO A 431 -24.45 -23.65 -16.37
CA PRO A 431 -24.74 -22.58 -15.43
C PRO A 431 -24.59 -22.99 -13.96
N ALA A 432 -24.98 -24.23 -13.60
CA ALA A 432 -24.89 -24.72 -12.21
C ALA A 432 -23.43 -24.93 -11.80
N GLY A 433 -22.65 -25.60 -12.65
CA GLY A 433 -21.21 -25.78 -12.42
C GLY A 433 -20.44 -24.46 -12.43
N SER A 434 -20.90 -23.45 -13.18
CA SER A 434 -20.36 -22.09 -13.16
C SER A 434 -20.57 -21.41 -11.80
N THR A 435 -21.75 -21.52 -11.22
CA THR A 435 -22.06 -21.00 -9.87
C THR A 435 -21.20 -21.68 -8.79
N ALA A 436 -21.07 -23.01 -8.86
CA ALA A 436 -20.23 -23.77 -7.93
C ALA A 436 -18.74 -23.41 -8.06
N ALA A 437 -18.26 -23.17 -9.30
CA ALA A 437 -16.87 -22.78 -9.56
C ALA A 437 -16.54 -21.42 -8.93
N ILE A 438 -17.43 -20.44 -9.07
CA ILE A 438 -17.26 -19.14 -8.42
C ILE A 438 -17.30 -19.27 -6.90
N GLY A 439 -18.20 -20.06 -6.34
CA GLY A 439 -18.24 -20.32 -4.90
C GLY A 439 -16.88 -20.81 -4.39
N ARG A 440 -16.28 -21.83 -5.03
CA ARG A 440 -14.93 -22.34 -4.66
C ARG A 440 -13.84 -21.29 -4.80
N LEU A 441 -13.91 -20.41 -5.80
CA LEU A 441 -12.95 -19.32 -5.95
C LEU A 441 -13.08 -18.29 -4.82
N LEU A 442 -14.30 -17.92 -4.45
CA LEU A 442 -14.56 -17.02 -3.34
C LEU A 442 -14.10 -17.62 -2.00
N ASP A 443 -14.36 -18.93 -1.78
CA ASP A 443 -13.87 -19.67 -0.61
C ASP A 443 -12.34 -19.68 -0.54
N TYR A 444 -11.67 -19.90 -1.69
CA TYR A 444 -10.21 -19.84 -1.79
C TYR A 444 -9.68 -18.46 -1.42
N TYR A 445 -10.25 -17.40 -2.01
CA TYR A 445 -9.82 -16.03 -1.71
C TYR A 445 -10.05 -15.66 -0.26
N LEU A 446 -11.21 -16.01 0.29
CA LEU A 446 -11.53 -15.75 1.69
C LEU A 446 -10.54 -16.43 2.63
N TYR A 447 -10.34 -17.76 2.46
CA TYR A 447 -9.42 -18.52 3.29
C TYR A 447 -7.99 -17.96 3.23
N THR A 448 -7.50 -17.73 2.01
CA THR A 448 -6.11 -17.31 1.80
C THR A 448 -5.89 -15.87 2.28
N ALA A 449 -6.87 -14.98 2.06
CA ALA A 449 -6.84 -13.61 2.57
C ALA A 449 -6.89 -13.58 4.12
N ASP A 450 -7.70 -14.44 4.74
CA ASP A 450 -7.75 -14.55 6.20
C ASP A 450 -6.42 -15.03 6.78
N VAL A 451 -5.83 -16.09 6.22
CA VAL A 451 -4.52 -16.59 6.65
C VAL A 451 -3.44 -15.53 6.51
N ALA A 452 -3.37 -14.86 5.36
CA ALA A 452 -2.40 -13.81 5.11
C ALA A 452 -2.63 -12.57 6.00
N GLY A 453 -3.89 -12.16 6.12
CA GLY A 453 -4.29 -10.97 6.88
C GLY A 453 -4.02 -11.08 8.38
N ARG A 454 -3.90 -12.30 8.93
CA ARG A 454 -3.56 -12.50 10.36
C ARG A 454 -2.20 -11.93 10.75
N HIS A 455 -1.28 -11.84 9.82
CA HIS A 455 0.04 -11.23 10.04
C HIS A 455 0.01 -9.69 10.21
N PHE A 456 -1.10 -9.04 9.83
CA PHE A 456 -1.28 -7.59 9.86
C PHE A 456 -2.28 -7.13 10.92
N ILE A 457 -2.66 -8.03 11.83
CA ILE A 457 -3.59 -7.70 12.91
C ILE A 457 -2.85 -6.90 13.97
N THR A 458 -3.33 -5.66 14.21
CA THR A 458 -3.03 -4.92 15.45
C THR A 458 -4.04 -5.29 16.52
N CYS A 459 -3.69 -5.14 17.79
CA CYS A 459 -4.51 -5.55 18.95
C CYS A 459 -5.98 -5.11 18.88
N ALA A 460 -6.26 -3.97 18.24
CA ALA A 460 -7.60 -3.41 18.11
C ALA A 460 -8.52 -4.20 17.14
N ILE A 461 -7.97 -4.90 16.14
CA ILE A 461 -8.74 -5.56 15.06
C ILE A 461 -8.90 -7.08 15.30
N ALA A 462 -8.14 -7.65 16.23
CA ALA A 462 -8.06 -9.08 16.47
C ALA A 462 -9.35 -9.74 17.00
N TYR A 463 -10.27 -8.94 17.52
CA TYR A 463 -11.34 -9.38 18.40
C TYR A 463 -12.43 -10.24 17.78
N ARG A 464 -12.67 -10.17 16.47
CA ARG A 464 -13.87 -10.75 15.88
C ARG A 464 -13.71 -11.32 14.47
N ARG A 465 -12.60 -11.96 14.19
CA ARG A 465 -12.53 -12.71 12.94
C ARG A 465 -13.25 -14.06 13.12
N PRO A 466 -14.19 -14.36 12.24
CA PRO A 466 -14.72 -15.71 12.16
C PRO A 466 -13.57 -16.69 11.91
N PRO A 467 -13.69 -17.96 12.32
CA PRO A 467 -12.71 -18.97 11.96
C PRO A 467 -12.54 -18.97 10.43
N PRO A 468 -11.33 -19.22 9.92
CA PRO A 468 -11.12 -19.29 8.48
C PRO A 468 -12.09 -20.32 7.89
N GLY A 469 -12.63 -20.01 6.72
CA GLY A 469 -13.45 -20.94 5.96
C GLY A 469 -12.72 -22.29 5.72
N PRO A 470 -13.35 -23.27 5.10
CA PRO A 470 -12.75 -24.57 4.86
C PRO A 470 -11.46 -24.39 4.05
N ARG A 471 -10.39 -25.06 4.50
CA ARG A 471 -9.09 -25.00 3.83
C ARG A 471 -9.23 -25.53 2.40
N PRO A 472 -8.85 -24.76 1.37
CA PRO A 472 -8.87 -25.23 0.00
C PRO A 472 -7.86 -26.37 -0.18
N ALA A 473 -8.08 -27.23 -1.17
CA ALA A 473 -7.20 -28.35 -1.47
C ALA A 473 -5.74 -27.90 -1.74
N HIS A 474 -5.60 -26.71 -2.32
CA HIS A 474 -4.31 -26.11 -2.63
C HIS A 474 -4.32 -24.63 -2.20
N ALA A 475 -3.36 -24.24 -1.38
CA ALA A 475 -3.13 -22.86 -0.96
C ALA A 475 -1.61 -22.58 -0.93
N PRO A 476 -1.19 -21.35 -1.20
CA PRO A 476 0.21 -20.95 -1.04
C PRO A 476 0.65 -21.03 0.44
N ASP A 477 1.95 -21.18 0.66
CA ASP A 477 2.52 -21.04 1.99
C ASP A 477 2.63 -19.56 2.35
N LEU A 478 1.87 -19.15 3.35
CA LEU A 478 1.79 -17.77 3.85
C LEU A 478 2.18 -17.68 5.34
N SER A 479 2.98 -18.62 5.81
CA SER A 479 3.42 -18.69 7.21
C SER A 479 4.35 -17.54 7.61
N ALA A 480 5.05 -16.90 6.64
CA ALA A 480 5.92 -15.77 6.88
C ALA A 480 5.24 -14.43 6.50
N LEU A 481 5.43 -13.39 7.32
CA LEU A 481 4.89 -12.03 7.11
C LEU A 481 5.20 -11.48 5.71
N GLY A 482 6.45 -11.68 5.22
CA GLY A 482 6.85 -11.20 3.89
C GLY A 482 6.11 -11.89 2.74
N GLN A 483 5.87 -13.21 2.85
CA GLN A 483 5.10 -13.99 1.87
C GLN A 483 3.62 -13.58 1.89
N ALA A 484 3.04 -13.43 3.08
CA ALA A 484 1.67 -12.97 3.27
C ALA A 484 1.44 -11.58 2.68
N GLY A 485 2.35 -10.62 2.95
CA GLY A 485 2.28 -9.28 2.41
C GLY A 485 2.42 -9.23 0.89
N ALA A 486 3.35 -9.99 0.33
CA ALA A 486 3.54 -10.07 -1.12
C ALA A 486 2.32 -10.69 -1.83
N TRP A 487 1.70 -11.72 -1.24
CA TRP A 487 0.49 -12.34 -1.77
C TRP A 487 -0.70 -11.38 -1.72
N LEU A 488 -0.94 -10.73 -0.59
CA LEU A 488 -2.02 -9.74 -0.46
C LEU A 488 -1.87 -8.59 -1.46
N GLU A 489 -0.64 -8.11 -1.69
CA GLU A 489 -0.39 -7.08 -2.69
C GLU A 489 -0.68 -7.58 -4.11
N ALA A 490 -0.23 -8.80 -4.44
CA ALA A 490 -0.45 -9.39 -5.75
C ALA A 490 -1.93 -9.69 -6.04
N GLU A 491 -2.69 -10.12 -5.01
CA GLU A 491 -4.10 -10.46 -5.13
C GLU A 491 -5.04 -9.29 -4.77
N ARG A 492 -4.52 -8.15 -4.38
CA ARG A 492 -5.30 -7.00 -3.90
C ARG A 492 -6.48 -6.66 -4.83
N ALA A 493 -6.21 -6.50 -6.12
CA ALA A 493 -7.23 -6.19 -7.11
C ALA A 493 -8.26 -7.33 -7.28
N ASN A 494 -7.83 -8.58 -7.21
CA ASN A 494 -8.72 -9.74 -7.28
C ASN A 494 -9.63 -9.84 -6.05
N LEU A 495 -9.10 -9.58 -4.87
CA LEU A 495 -9.86 -9.59 -3.60
C LEU A 495 -10.90 -8.47 -3.56
N HIS A 496 -10.57 -7.27 -4.05
CA HIS A 496 -11.55 -6.19 -4.22
C HIS A 496 -12.68 -6.60 -5.15
N ALA A 497 -12.32 -7.11 -6.34
CA ALA A 497 -13.32 -7.55 -7.31
C ALA A 497 -14.16 -8.73 -6.81
N ALA A 498 -13.56 -9.64 -6.03
CA ALA A 498 -14.27 -10.74 -5.40
C ALA A 498 -15.28 -10.26 -4.35
N ALA A 499 -14.92 -9.28 -3.53
CA ALA A 499 -15.82 -8.66 -2.55
C ALA A 499 -17.02 -7.96 -3.24
N ASP A 500 -16.75 -7.15 -4.28
CA ASP A 500 -17.79 -6.48 -5.05
C ASP A 500 -18.71 -7.46 -5.78
N TYR A 501 -18.13 -8.50 -6.38
CA TYR A 501 -18.90 -9.57 -6.99
C TYR A 501 -19.79 -10.29 -5.98
N ALA A 502 -19.22 -10.65 -4.83
CA ALA A 502 -19.94 -11.32 -3.75
C ALA A 502 -21.12 -10.47 -3.27
N ALA A 503 -20.92 -9.16 -3.07
CA ALA A 503 -22.00 -8.25 -2.69
C ALA A 503 -23.10 -8.17 -3.76
N SER A 504 -22.71 -8.02 -5.04
CA SER A 504 -23.66 -7.90 -6.17
C SER A 504 -24.45 -9.16 -6.46
N ARG A 505 -23.95 -10.33 -6.05
CA ARG A 505 -24.55 -11.65 -6.31
C ARG A 505 -25.06 -12.36 -5.05
N ALA A 506 -25.19 -11.62 -3.95
CA ALA A 506 -25.71 -12.12 -2.68
C ALA A 506 -24.90 -13.26 -2.03
N TYR A 507 -23.60 -13.34 -2.30
CA TYR A 507 -22.66 -14.14 -1.52
C TYR A 507 -22.26 -13.37 -0.24
N PHE A 508 -23.22 -13.01 0.58
CA PHE A 508 -23.06 -12.11 1.71
C PHE A 508 -21.93 -12.51 2.68
N PRO A 509 -21.74 -13.80 3.05
CA PRO A 509 -20.61 -14.17 3.90
C PRO A 509 -19.24 -13.75 3.35
N HIS A 510 -19.03 -13.89 2.04
CA HIS A 510 -17.78 -13.49 1.38
C HIS A 510 -17.66 -11.97 1.25
N ALA A 511 -18.79 -11.29 0.94
CA ALA A 511 -18.85 -9.83 0.84
C ALA A 511 -18.49 -9.12 2.15
N LEU A 512 -18.72 -9.78 3.30
CA LEU A 512 -18.36 -9.28 4.62
C LEU A 512 -16.93 -9.70 5.02
N ALA A 513 -16.59 -10.96 4.84
CA ALA A 513 -15.38 -11.54 5.39
C ALA A 513 -14.11 -11.18 4.59
N ILE A 514 -14.18 -11.03 3.25
CA ILE A 514 -13.02 -10.64 2.45
C ILE A 514 -12.52 -9.22 2.81
N PRO A 515 -13.37 -8.16 2.90
CA PRO A 515 -12.96 -6.86 3.40
C PRO A 515 -12.35 -6.89 4.80
N ALA A 516 -12.97 -7.65 5.72
CA ALA A 516 -12.44 -7.81 7.07
C ALA A 516 -11.04 -8.46 7.09
N ALA A 517 -10.80 -9.45 6.20
CA ALA A 517 -9.50 -10.10 6.08
C ALA A 517 -8.40 -9.16 5.54
N MET A 518 -8.77 -8.21 4.69
CA MET A 518 -7.84 -7.26 4.07
C MET A 518 -7.54 -6.02 4.92
N SER A 519 -8.42 -5.66 5.87
CA SER A 519 -8.40 -4.37 6.57
C SER A 519 -7.06 -4.04 7.22
N GLY A 520 -6.46 -4.99 7.95
CA GLY A 520 -5.15 -4.81 8.60
C GLY A 520 -4.01 -4.58 7.61
N PHE A 521 -3.99 -5.33 6.50
CA PHE A 521 -3.00 -5.15 5.45
C PHE A 521 -3.14 -3.79 4.75
N LEU A 522 -4.36 -3.40 4.39
CA LEU A 522 -4.62 -2.11 3.74
C LEU A 522 -4.23 -0.94 4.65
N ALA A 523 -4.52 -1.05 5.94
CA ALA A 523 -4.10 -0.08 6.95
C ALA A 523 -2.56 0.02 7.04
N ALA A 524 -1.87 -1.13 7.17
CA ALA A 524 -0.42 -1.18 7.26
C ALA A 524 0.29 -0.64 6.01
N ARG A 525 -0.37 -0.66 4.86
CA ARG A 525 0.13 -0.13 3.58
C ARG A 525 -0.37 1.28 3.23
N GLY A 526 -1.17 1.91 4.08
CA GLY A 526 -1.71 3.24 3.84
C GLY A 526 -2.79 3.32 2.73
N HIS A 527 -3.42 2.19 2.39
CA HIS A 527 -4.50 2.13 1.40
C HIS A 527 -5.87 2.42 2.05
N TRP A 528 -5.96 3.54 2.75
CA TRP A 528 -7.12 3.89 3.57
C TRP A 528 -8.41 4.03 2.76
N ASP A 529 -8.34 4.68 1.58
CA ASP A 529 -9.51 4.91 0.72
C ASP A 529 -10.09 3.59 0.20
N GLN A 530 -9.22 2.62 -0.14
CA GLN A 530 -9.63 1.29 -0.55
C GLN A 530 -10.28 0.51 0.59
N SER A 531 -9.70 0.60 1.79
CA SER A 531 -10.27 -0.01 2.99
C SER A 531 -11.64 0.56 3.29
N ALA A 532 -11.81 1.88 3.22
CA ALA A 532 -13.11 2.54 3.42
C ALA A 532 -14.14 2.10 2.38
N ALA A 533 -13.78 2.04 1.08
CA ALA A 533 -14.66 1.60 0.01
C ALA A 533 -15.12 0.15 0.19
N LEU A 534 -14.20 -0.76 0.57
CA LEU A 534 -14.55 -2.16 0.86
C LEU A 534 -15.49 -2.29 2.05
N ASN A 535 -15.25 -1.55 3.12
CA ASN A 535 -16.13 -1.55 4.29
C ASN A 535 -17.52 -0.96 3.97
N GLN A 536 -17.61 0.05 3.08
CA GLN A 536 -18.90 0.55 2.59
C GLN A 536 -19.66 -0.51 1.78
N THR A 537 -18.97 -1.25 0.91
CA THR A 537 -19.54 -2.39 0.17
C THR A 537 -20.05 -3.47 1.14
N ALA A 538 -19.24 -3.81 2.15
CA ALA A 538 -19.60 -4.79 3.18
C ALA A 538 -20.81 -4.31 4.00
N LEU A 539 -20.85 -3.03 4.41
CA LEU A 539 -21.98 -2.46 5.14
C LEU A 539 -23.27 -2.51 4.34
N ALA A 540 -23.23 -2.18 3.06
CA ALA A 540 -24.39 -2.29 2.16
C ALA A 540 -24.85 -3.75 2.04
N ALA A 541 -23.93 -4.69 1.90
CA ALA A 541 -24.21 -6.13 1.83
C ALA A 541 -24.84 -6.66 3.14
N ALA A 542 -24.32 -6.26 4.31
CA ALA A 542 -24.85 -6.63 5.62
C ALA A 542 -26.31 -6.17 5.78
N ARG A 543 -26.59 -4.91 5.42
CA ARG A 543 -27.92 -4.33 5.45
C ARG A 543 -28.88 -5.03 4.50
N GLN A 544 -28.44 -5.35 3.29
CA GLN A 544 -29.24 -6.08 2.30
C GLN A 544 -29.54 -7.51 2.77
N ALA A 545 -28.59 -8.16 3.42
CA ALA A 545 -28.76 -9.50 3.97
C ALA A 545 -29.63 -9.53 5.25
N GLY A 546 -29.88 -8.38 5.88
CA GLY A 546 -30.45 -8.30 7.23
C GLY A 546 -29.50 -8.83 8.31
N ASP A 547 -28.20 -8.93 8.01
CA ASP A 547 -27.17 -9.37 8.95
C ASP A 547 -26.79 -8.23 9.89
N ARG A 548 -27.54 -8.16 11.00
CA ARG A 548 -27.33 -7.12 12.03
C ARG A 548 -25.95 -7.23 12.69
N LEU A 549 -25.41 -8.44 12.84
CA LEU A 549 -24.07 -8.64 13.40
C LEU A 549 -23.01 -8.12 12.44
N GLY A 550 -23.08 -8.54 11.16
CA GLY A 550 -22.20 -8.04 10.11
C GLY A 550 -22.29 -6.52 9.91
N GLU A 551 -23.48 -5.92 10.08
CA GLU A 551 -23.64 -4.47 10.08
C GLU A 551 -22.85 -3.80 11.22
N ALA A 552 -22.95 -4.33 12.44
CA ALA A 552 -22.25 -3.78 13.61
C ALA A 552 -20.72 -3.94 13.47
N ASP A 553 -20.24 -5.13 13.06
CA ASP A 553 -18.81 -5.40 12.84
C ASP A 553 -18.22 -4.45 11.78
N THR A 554 -18.97 -4.25 10.69
CA THR A 554 -18.51 -3.37 9.60
C THR A 554 -18.54 -1.88 10.01
N LEU A 555 -19.55 -1.43 10.76
CA LEU A 555 -19.61 -0.07 11.29
C LEU A 555 -18.45 0.21 12.26
N ALA A 556 -18.14 -0.74 13.13
CA ALA A 556 -17.01 -0.62 14.05
C ALA A 556 -15.68 -0.53 13.27
N GLY A 557 -15.46 -1.42 12.30
CA GLY A 557 -14.28 -1.39 11.42
C GLY A 557 -14.17 -0.11 10.60
N LEU A 558 -15.28 0.36 10.02
CA LEU A 558 -15.32 1.61 9.26
C LEU A 558 -14.99 2.82 10.14
N GLY A 559 -15.51 2.86 11.37
CA GLY A 559 -15.22 3.92 12.31
C GLY A 559 -13.75 3.98 12.72
N VAL A 560 -13.10 2.83 12.90
CA VAL A 560 -11.64 2.76 13.12
C VAL A 560 -10.89 3.34 11.91
N MET A 561 -11.24 2.94 10.69
CA MET A 561 -10.59 3.46 9.47
C MET A 561 -10.77 4.97 9.30
N GLN A 562 -11.98 5.48 9.55
CA GLN A 562 -12.27 6.91 9.50
C GLN A 562 -11.47 7.70 10.55
N ARG A 563 -11.28 7.13 11.75
CA ARG A 563 -10.42 7.71 12.78
C ARG A 563 -8.96 7.81 12.33
N GLU A 564 -8.43 6.74 11.74
CA GLU A 564 -7.03 6.71 11.26
C GLU A 564 -6.79 7.69 10.10
N THR A 565 -7.82 7.99 9.31
CA THR A 565 -7.76 9.00 8.24
C THR A 565 -8.02 10.43 8.70
N GLY A 566 -8.34 10.62 10.00
CA GLY A 566 -8.63 11.94 10.57
C GLY A 566 -10.06 12.44 10.34
N ASP A 567 -10.95 11.65 9.74
CA ASP A 567 -12.38 11.98 9.64
C ASP A 567 -13.11 11.60 10.94
N TYR A 568 -12.82 12.36 11.99
CA TYR A 568 -13.37 12.11 13.33
C TYR A 568 -14.89 12.24 13.39
N ALA A 569 -15.50 13.05 12.51
CA ALA A 569 -16.94 13.22 12.47
C ALA A 569 -17.63 11.96 11.92
N ALA A 570 -17.16 11.43 10.81
CA ALA A 570 -17.66 10.17 10.25
C ALA A 570 -17.37 8.98 11.17
N ALA A 571 -16.17 8.94 11.79
CA ALA A 571 -15.81 7.92 12.78
C ALA A 571 -16.79 7.90 13.96
N ALA A 572 -17.13 9.08 14.51
CA ALA A 572 -18.10 9.20 15.60
C ALA A 572 -19.49 8.69 15.18
N ALA A 573 -19.94 9.02 13.97
CA ALA A 573 -21.23 8.56 13.46
C ALA A 573 -21.27 7.03 13.27
N SER A 574 -20.20 6.42 12.79
CA SER A 574 -20.09 4.97 12.60
C SER A 574 -19.99 4.24 13.95
N LEU A 575 -19.07 4.67 14.82
CA LEU A 575 -18.84 4.06 16.13
C LEU A 575 -20.01 4.24 17.11
N ALA A 576 -20.82 5.28 16.98
CA ALA A 576 -21.99 5.46 17.83
C ALA A 576 -23.13 4.47 17.54
N GLN A 577 -23.22 3.94 16.31
CA GLN A 577 -24.27 3.00 15.91
C GLN A 577 -23.97 1.56 16.36
N ALA A 578 -22.71 1.13 16.27
CA ALA A 578 -22.31 -0.26 16.51
C ALA A 578 -22.65 -0.77 17.93
N PRO A 579 -22.42 -0.03 19.05
CA PRO A 579 -22.74 -0.51 20.39
C PRO A 579 -24.23 -0.77 20.63
N ALA A 580 -25.11 0.02 20.01
CA ALA A 580 -26.55 -0.19 20.11
C ALA A 580 -26.96 -1.50 19.42
N ILE A 581 -26.45 -1.75 18.23
CA ILE A 581 -26.75 -2.98 17.46
C ILE A 581 -26.24 -4.23 18.21
N TYR A 582 -25.01 -4.19 18.73
CA TYR A 582 -24.46 -5.27 19.53
C TYR A 582 -25.27 -5.50 20.83
N GLY A 583 -25.74 -4.41 21.44
CA GLY A 583 -26.60 -4.47 22.60
C GLY A 583 -27.94 -5.17 22.32
N ASP A 584 -28.58 -4.82 21.20
CA ASP A 584 -29.83 -5.47 20.76
C ASP A 584 -29.66 -6.97 20.49
N LEU A 585 -28.48 -7.36 20.00
CA LEU A 585 -28.12 -8.77 19.74
C LEU A 585 -27.65 -9.53 21.00
N GLY A 586 -27.45 -8.85 22.09
CA GLY A 586 -26.89 -9.43 23.31
C GLY A 586 -25.38 -9.78 23.20
N ASP A 587 -24.72 -9.24 22.20
CA ASP A 587 -23.30 -9.45 21.91
C ASP A 587 -22.41 -8.53 22.77
N ARG A 588 -22.17 -8.95 24.00
CA ARG A 588 -21.38 -8.18 24.97
C ARG A 588 -19.93 -7.93 24.53
N PRO A 589 -19.19 -8.93 23.96
CA PRO A 589 -17.85 -8.66 23.44
C PRO A 589 -17.80 -7.60 22.36
N GLY A 590 -18.71 -7.65 21.37
CA GLY A 590 -18.79 -6.64 20.32
C GLY A 590 -19.15 -5.27 20.84
N GLN A 591 -20.08 -5.22 21.79
CA GLN A 591 -20.47 -3.97 22.43
C GLN A 591 -19.29 -3.35 23.20
N ALA A 592 -18.52 -4.18 23.94
CA ALA A 592 -17.32 -3.74 24.64
C ALA A 592 -16.28 -3.17 23.67
N TYR A 593 -16.02 -3.87 22.57
CA TYR A 593 -15.09 -3.43 21.53
C TYR A 593 -15.49 -2.07 20.94
N ALA A 594 -16.74 -1.94 20.49
CA ALA A 594 -17.20 -0.71 19.86
C ALA A 594 -17.22 0.50 20.83
N LEU A 595 -17.55 0.27 22.09
CA LEU A 595 -17.48 1.28 23.14
C LEU A 595 -16.04 1.68 23.46
N ASN A 596 -15.11 0.73 23.43
CA ASN A 596 -13.68 1.02 23.62
C ASN A 596 -13.14 1.91 22.50
N GLU A 597 -13.45 1.59 21.23
CA GLU A 597 -13.05 2.40 20.08
C GLU A 597 -13.68 3.80 20.10
N LEU A 598 -14.94 3.91 20.53
CA LEU A 598 -15.59 5.20 20.73
C LEU A 598 -14.91 6.01 21.84
N GLY A 599 -14.51 5.36 22.93
CA GLY A 599 -13.73 5.97 24.00
C GLY A 599 -12.41 6.52 23.51
N TRP A 600 -11.70 5.73 22.70
CA TRP A 600 -10.44 6.17 22.08
C TRP A 600 -10.61 7.39 21.16
N LEU A 601 -11.66 7.40 20.33
CA LEU A 601 -11.99 8.56 19.49
C LEU A 601 -12.25 9.82 20.32
N ARG A 602 -12.98 9.69 21.45
CA ARG A 602 -13.24 10.80 22.38
C ARG A 602 -11.97 11.28 23.09
N THR A 603 -11.04 10.36 23.37
CA THR A 603 -9.71 10.71 23.90
C THR A 603 -8.95 11.60 22.93
N LEU A 604 -8.95 11.27 21.63
CA LEU A 604 -8.33 12.10 20.60
C LEU A 604 -8.99 13.47 20.45
N ALA A 605 -10.31 13.54 20.62
CA ALA A 605 -11.06 14.79 20.60
C ALA A 605 -10.86 15.64 21.87
N GLY A 606 -10.20 15.11 22.91
CA GLY A 606 -9.99 15.78 24.20
C GLY A 606 -11.19 15.75 25.13
N ASP A 607 -12.21 14.92 24.84
CA ASP A 607 -13.38 14.71 25.75
C ASP A 607 -13.09 13.55 26.70
N TYR A 608 -12.16 13.78 27.63
CA TYR A 608 -11.68 12.73 28.55
C TYR A 608 -12.77 12.19 29.49
N PRO A 609 -13.70 12.99 30.01
CA PRO A 609 -14.78 12.46 30.84
C PRO A 609 -15.68 11.48 30.07
N ALA A 610 -16.06 11.81 28.84
CA ALA A 610 -16.88 10.93 28.05
C ALA A 610 -16.08 9.70 27.55
N ALA A 611 -14.78 9.84 27.29
CA ALA A 611 -13.89 8.73 27.00
C ALA A 611 -13.83 7.74 28.17
N ALA A 612 -13.60 8.24 29.39
CA ALA A 612 -13.57 7.41 30.60
C ALA A 612 -14.89 6.66 30.80
N ALA A 613 -16.04 7.34 30.59
CA ALA A 613 -17.35 6.69 30.69
C ALA A 613 -17.52 5.54 29.68
N CYS A 614 -17.07 5.72 28.43
CA CYS A 614 -17.10 4.67 27.41
C CYS A 614 -16.22 3.47 27.80
N HIS A 615 -14.98 3.72 28.22
CA HIS A 615 -14.06 2.65 28.64
C HIS A 615 -14.57 1.93 29.89
N GLN A 616 -15.19 2.63 30.87
CA GLN A 616 -15.80 1.99 32.03
C GLN A 616 -16.95 1.08 31.66
N GLN A 617 -17.81 1.49 30.73
CA GLN A 617 -18.88 0.63 30.20
C GLN A 617 -18.32 -0.58 29.46
N ALA A 618 -17.33 -0.36 28.59
CA ALA A 618 -16.63 -1.44 27.87
C ALA A 618 -16.00 -2.45 28.85
N LEU A 619 -15.36 -1.97 29.91
CA LEU A 619 -14.75 -2.79 30.96
C LEU A 619 -15.77 -3.65 31.69
N ALA A 620 -16.92 -3.10 32.04
CA ALA A 620 -18.00 -3.83 32.68
C ALA A 620 -18.52 -4.97 31.79
N LEU A 621 -18.66 -4.71 30.50
CA LEU A 621 -19.07 -5.70 29.49
C LEU A 621 -18.02 -6.80 29.30
N ALA A 622 -16.74 -6.44 29.12
CA ALA A 622 -15.64 -7.37 28.97
C ALA A 622 -15.54 -8.33 30.16
N ARG A 623 -15.67 -7.83 31.39
CA ARG A 623 -15.73 -8.63 32.62
C ARG A 623 -16.93 -9.57 32.66
N SER A 624 -18.11 -9.06 32.29
CA SER A 624 -19.32 -9.90 32.25
C SER A 624 -19.26 -11.02 31.22
N ALA A 625 -18.49 -10.80 30.13
CA ALA A 625 -18.23 -11.78 29.08
C ALA A 625 -17.05 -12.72 29.40
N SER A 626 -16.34 -12.49 30.51
CA SER A 626 -15.09 -13.19 30.87
C SER A 626 -14.00 -13.08 29.79
N ASP A 627 -14.03 -11.99 29.01
CA ASP A 627 -13.05 -11.71 27.95
C ASP A 627 -11.83 -11.01 28.57
N ARG A 628 -10.82 -11.82 28.91
CA ARG A 628 -9.59 -11.34 29.57
C ARG A 628 -8.77 -10.40 28.71
N LEU A 629 -8.78 -10.59 27.39
CA LEU A 629 -8.04 -9.72 26.48
C LEU A 629 -8.73 -8.36 26.33
N ALA A 630 -10.07 -8.35 26.17
CA ALA A 630 -10.85 -7.12 26.18
C ALA A 630 -10.74 -6.37 27.51
N GLU A 631 -10.78 -7.07 28.64
CA GLU A 631 -10.56 -6.46 29.96
C GLU A 631 -9.19 -5.78 30.00
N ALA A 632 -8.13 -6.45 29.53
CA ALA A 632 -6.78 -5.91 29.54
C ALA A 632 -6.65 -4.65 28.66
N ALA A 633 -7.12 -4.72 27.41
CA ALA A 633 -7.09 -3.60 26.48
C ALA A 633 -7.85 -2.39 27.00
N THR A 634 -9.08 -2.63 27.49
CA THR A 634 -9.91 -1.53 28.01
C THR A 634 -9.33 -0.91 29.28
N LEU A 635 -8.74 -1.70 30.18
CA LEU A 635 -8.05 -1.19 31.37
C LEU A 635 -6.85 -0.34 31.01
N ASN A 636 -6.13 -0.72 29.95
CA ASN A 636 -5.00 0.04 29.44
C ASN A 636 -5.45 1.41 28.90
N ASP A 637 -6.49 1.43 28.06
CA ASP A 637 -7.00 2.66 27.44
C ASP A 637 -7.65 3.59 28.49
N LEU A 638 -8.37 3.03 29.47
CA LEU A 638 -8.89 3.77 30.61
C LEU A 638 -7.74 4.36 31.45
N GLY A 639 -6.69 3.58 31.68
CA GLY A 639 -5.51 4.05 32.40
C GLY A 639 -4.82 5.23 31.70
N LEU A 640 -4.76 5.24 30.36
CA LEU A 640 -4.25 6.36 29.59
C LEU A 640 -5.13 7.62 29.75
N VAL A 641 -6.45 7.46 29.74
CA VAL A 641 -7.38 8.59 29.98
C VAL A 641 -7.22 9.13 31.41
N GLN A 642 -7.15 8.26 32.43
CA GLN A 642 -6.93 8.64 33.82
C GLN A 642 -5.59 9.35 34.02
N LEU A 643 -4.51 8.85 33.38
CA LEU A 643 -3.21 9.51 33.34
C LEU A 643 -3.34 10.94 32.78
N THR A 644 -4.05 11.10 31.67
CA THR A 644 -4.22 12.40 31.00
C THR A 644 -5.04 13.37 31.86
N MET A 645 -5.96 12.85 32.66
CA MET A 645 -6.76 13.62 33.64
C MET A 645 -6.01 13.93 34.95
N GLY A 646 -4.84 13.31 35.17
CA GLY A 646 -4.03 13.47 36.39
C GLY A 646 -4.42 12.53 37.54
N ASP A 647 -5.28 11.53 37.31
CA ASP A 647 -5.59 10.50 38.31
C ASP A 647 -4.56 9.38 38.26
N TYR A 648 -3.34 9.68 38.68
CA TYR A 648 -2.21 8.77 38.63
C TYR A 648 -2.40 7.48 39.45
N PRO A 649 -3.03 7.49 40.66
CA PRO A 649 -3.27 6.26 41.41
C PRO A 649 -4.19 5.28 40.68
N ALA A 650 -5.32 5.78 40.12
CA ALA A 650 -6.24 4.94 39.37
C ALA A 650 -5.59 4.40 38.07
N ALA A 651 -4.84 5.27 37.36
CA ALA A 651 -4.09 4.88 36.17
C ALA A 651 -3.07 3.76 36.47
N ALA A 652 -2.26 3.90 37.52
CA ALA A 652 -1.29 2.89 37.93
C ALA A 652 -1.96 1.54 38.22
N ALA A 653 -3.02 1.53 39.01
CA ALA A 653 -3.74 0.29 39.37
C ALA A 653 -4.34 -0.41 38.13
N GLY A 654 -4.98 0.38 37.23
CA GLY A 654 -5.55 -0.10 35.98
C GLY A 654 -4.50 -0.71 35.07
N LEU A 655 -3.40 0.00 34.83
CA LEU A 655 -2.30 -0.42 33.96
C LEU A 655 -1.56 -1.65 34.51
N GLN A 656 -1.32 -1.74 35.83
CA GLN A 656 -0.73 -2.95 36.45
C GLN A 656 -1.63 -4.17 36.25
N ARG A 657 -2.95 -4.01 36.41
CA ARG A 657 -3.90 -5.09 36.15
C ARG A 657 -3.94 -5.48 34.67
N ALA A 658 -3.92 -4.49 33.76
CA ALA A 658 -3.83 -4.74 32.31
C ALA A 658 -2.58 -5.54 31.96
N LEU A 659 -1.42 -5.12 32.48
CA LEU A 659 -0.14 -5.81 32.26
C LEU A 659 -0.17 -7.27 32.77
N ALA A 660 -0.76 -7.52 33.92
CA ALA A 660 -0.92 -8.87 34.44
C ALA A 660 -1.80 -9.74 33.52
N LEU A 661 -2.92 -9.20 33.06
CA LEU A 661 -3.81 -9.89 32.13
C LEU A 661 -3.17 -10.17 30.77
N PHE A 662 -2.44 -9.19 30.18
CA PHE A 662 -1.69 -9.39 28.94
C PHE A 662 -0.60 -10.47 29.08
N ARG A 663 0.05 -10.56 30.26
CA ARG A 663 0.99 -11.66 30.55
C ARG A 663 0.29 -13.02 30.60
N ASP A 664 -0.86 -13.08 31.26
CA ASP A 664 -1.64 -14.33 31.40
C ASP A 664 -2.16 -14.84 30.04
N VAL A 665 -2.54 -13.95 29.12
CA VAL A 665 -3.02 -14.32 27.78
C VAL A 665 -1.90 -14.43 26.75
N GLY A 666 -0.66 -14.05 27.09
CA GLY A 666 0.50 -14.11 26.20
C GLY A 666 0.57 -13.00 25.16
N ASP A 667 -0.18 -11.91 25.33
CA ASP A 667 -0.14 -10.77 24.39
C ASP A 667 1.05 -9.86 24.68
N GLN A 668 2.13 -10.05 23.93
CA GLN A 668 3.35 -9.27 24.05
C GLN A 668 3.19 -7.81 23.56
N HIS A 669 2.34 -7.54 22.58
CA HIS A 669 2.03 -6.18 22.15
C HIS A 669 1.34 -5.37 23.24
N GLY A 670 0.31 -5.96 23.83
CA GLY A 670 -0.39 -5.34 24.97
C GLY A 670 0.54 -5.11 26.16
N GLN A 671 1.47 -6.06 26.44
CA GLN A 671 2.48 -5.87 27.50
C GLN A 671 3.38 -4.66 27.24
N ALA A 672 3.88 -4.51 26.00
CA ALA A 672 4.74 -3.39 25.64
C ALA A 672 4.01 -2.05 25.81
N PHE A 673 2.74 -1.99 25.40
CA PHE A 673 1.94 -0.78 25.53
C PHE A 673 1.61 -0.44 26.97
N ALA A 674 1.19 -1.42 27.77
CA ALA A 674 0.91 -1.22 29.20
C ALA A 674 2.15 -0.80 29.99
N LEU A 675 3.32 -1.36 29.69
CA LEU A 675 4.60 -0.96 30.29
C LEU A 675 4.95 0.48 29.92
N ASN A 676 4.70 0.88 28.68
CA ASN A 676 4.94 2.27 28.25
C ASN A 676 4.07 3.25 29.05
N CYS A 677 2.77 3.01 29.10
CA CYS A 677 1.84 3.86 29.87
C CYS A 677 2.17 3.87 31.39
N LEU A 678 2.55 2.72 31.95
CA LEU A 678 2.96 2.63 33.35
C LEU A 678 4.24 3.46 33.62
N GLY A 679 5.19 3.43 32.69
CA GLY A 679 6.40 4.27 32.75
C GLY A 679 6.07 5.76 32.77
N ILE A 680 5.05 6.22 32.01
CA ILE A 680 4.60 7.61 32.04
C ILE A 680 3.99 7.95 33.42
N VAL A 681 3.14 7.07 34.00
CA VAL A 681 2.59 7.29 35.36
C VAL A 681 3.70 7.41 36.40
N GLN A 682 4.69 6.51 36.35
CA GLN A 682 5.86 6.53 37.24
C GLN A 682 6.69 7.82 37.09
N GLN A 683 6.86 8.31 35.89
CA GLN A 683 7.50 9.58 35.60
C GLN A 683 6.72 10.76 36.22
N GLU A 684 5.40 10.83 36.00
CA GLU A 684 4.56 11.90 36.54
C GLU A 684 4.47 11.89 38.08
N THR A 685 4.68 10.72 38.72
CA THR A 685 4.78 10.58 40.17
C THR A 685 6.20 10.73 40.72
N GLY A 686 7.19 11.01 39.86
CA GLY A 686 8.58 11.27 40.23
C GLY A 686 9.46 10.04 40.46
N ASP A 687 8.95 8.84 40.19
CA ASP A 687 9.76 7.60 40.24
C ASP A 687 10.48 7.35 38.91
N TYR A 688 11.48 8.17 38.63
CA TYR A 688 12.22 8.12 37.36
C TYR A 688 13.00 6.80 37.18
N LEU A 689 13.38 6.10 38.26
CA LEU A 689 14.08 4.84 38.17
C LEU A 689 13.15 3.72 37.66
N ALA A 690 11.97 3.63 38.24
CA ALA A 690 10.95 2.68 37.78
C ALA A 690 10.46 3.03 36.37
N ALA A 691 10.29 4.31 36.07
CA ALA A 691 9.89 4.80 34.75
C ALA A 691 10.91 4.36 33.66
N ALA A 692 12.20 4.56 33.90
CA ALA A 692 13.25 4.12 32.99
C ALA A 692 13.21 2.61 32.75
N ALA A 693 13.04 1.82 33.82
CA ALA A 693 12.96 0.36 33.72
C ALA A 693 11.73 -0.09 32.90
N SER A 694 10.56 0.52 33.13
CA SER A 694 9.33 0.21 32.38
C SER A 694 9.48 0.58 30.90
N GLN A 695 10.03 1.75 30.57
CA GLN A 695 10.25 2.18 29.19
C GLN A 695 11.29 1.30 28.45
N GLN A 696 12.37 0.90 29.13
CA GLN A 696 13.36 -0.01 28.55
C GLN A 696 12.78 -1.39 28.27
N GLN A 697 11.93 -1.93 29.16
CA GLN A 697 11.23 -3.19 28.93
C GLN A 697 10.26 -3.08 27.75
N ALA A 698 9.47 -1.99 27.69
CA ALA A 698 8.57 -1.73 26.55
C ALA A 698 9.33 -1.64 25.23
N LEU A 699 10.48 -0.95 25.24
CA LEU A 699 11.35 -0.83 24.07
C LEU A 699 11.95 -2.17 23.63
N ALA A 700 12.40 -2.99 24.56
CA ALA A 700 12.94 -4.30 24.28
C ALA A 700 11.88 -5.21 23.64
N LEU A 701 10.70 -5.34 24.26
CA LEU A 701 9.59 -6.11 23.70
C LEU A 701 9.19 -5.61 22.30
N SER A 702 9.11 -4.29 22.11
CA SER A 702 8.76 -3.70 20.82
C SER A 702 9.80 -3.98 19.73
N ARG A 703 11.08 -4.07 20.10
CA ARG A 703 12.16 -4.46 19.18
C ARG A 703 12.09 -5.93 18.80
N ASP A 704 11.90 -6.81 19.76
CA ASP A 704 11.79 -8.25 19.55
C ASP A 704 10.58 -8.60 18.65
N LEU A 705 9.51 -7.83 18.76
CA LEU A 705 8.30 -7.97 17.94
C LEU A 705 8.38 -7.29 16.57
N GLY A 706 9.41 -6.49 16.30
CA GLY A 706 9.44 -5.60 15.12
C GLY A 706 8.35 -4.52 15.16
N TYR A 707 7.82 -4.19 16.33
CA TYR A 707 6.73 -3.23 16.51
C TYR A 707 7.26 -1.79 16.57
N HIS A 708 7.46 -1.20 15.39
CA HIS A 708 8.09 0.11 15.25
C HIS A 708 7.32 1.26 15.94
N HIS A 709 5.98 1.22 15.96
CA HIS A 709 5.18 2.18 16.71
C HIS A 709 5.51 2.16 18.21
N GLY A 710 5.51 0.98 18.83
CA GLY A 710 5.88 0.81 20.23
C GLY A 710 7.31 1.27 20.53
N GLN A 711 8.26 1.00 19.61
CA GLN A 711 9.62 1.51 19.73
C GLN A 711 9.68 3.03 19.77
N ALA A 712 8.92 3.69 18.88
CA ALA A 712 8.90 5.15 18.78
C ALA A 712 8.35 5.80 20.06
N TYR A 713 7.22 5.31 20.59
CA TYR A 713 6.66 5.83 21.85
C TYR A 713 7.58 5.56 23.04
N ALA A 714 8.06 4.32 23.20
CA ALA A 714 8.95 3.98 24.31
C ALA A 714 10.26 4.82 24.31
N LEU A 715 10.83 5.09 23.13
CA LEU A 715 11.99 5.97 22.98
C LEU A 715 11.64 7.43 23.35
N ASN A 716 10.49 7.90 22.91
CA ASN A 716 10.05 9.26 23.19
C ASN A 716 9.88 9.48 24.71
N ASP A 717 9.24 8.54 25.39
CA ASP A 717 9.00 8.64 26.82
C ASP A 717 10.27 8.38 27.65
N LEU A 718 11.15 7.47 27.21
CA LEU A 718 12.48 7.29 27.80
C LEU A 718 13.30 8.60 27.72
N GLY A 719 13.19 9.33 26.61
CA GLY A 719 13.85 10.64 26.45
C GLY A 719 13.36 11.67 27.45
N VAL A 720 12.07 11.63 27.86
CA VAL A 720 11.57 12.50 28.93
C VAL A 720 12.22 12.13 30.27
N VAL A 721 12.30 10.84 30.62
CA VAL A 721 12.94 10.38 31.86
C VAL A 721 14.42 10.79 31.88
N GLN A 722 15.14 10.61 30.77
CA GLN A 722 16.56 11.02 30.62
C GLN A 722 16.73 12.54 30.80
N ARG A 723 15.79 13.35 30.29
CA ARG A 723 15.80 14.80 30.51
C ARG A 723 15.62 15.15 31.97
N GLU A 724 14.65 14.53 32.66
CA GLU A 724 14.38 14.83 34.08
C GLU A 724 15.53 14.35 35.00
N THR A 725 16.26 13.31 34.61
CA THR A 725 17.47 12.84 35.32
C THR A 725 18.75 13.59 34.93
N GLY A 726 18.68 14.55 34.00
CA GLY A 726 19.79 15.43 33.61
C GLY A 726 20.67 14.91 32.47
N ASP A 727 20.37 13.75 31.89
CA ASP A 727 21.10 13.25 30.71
C ASP A 727 20.48 13.81 29.41
N TYR A 728 20.76 15.09 29.17
CA TYR A 728 20.25 15.81 28.00
C TYR A 728 20.74 15.27 26.67
N ALA A 729 21.92 14.65 26.65
CA ALA A 729 22.49 14.07 25.44
C ALA A 729 21.72 12.80 25.01
N ALA A 730 21.49 11.90 25.97
CA ALA A 730 20.67 10.72 25.72
C ALA A 730 19.23 11.08 25.39
N ALA A 731 18.63 12.05 26.12
CA ALA A 731 17.28 12.55 25.84
C ALA A 731 17.14 13.04 24.38
N ALA A 732 18.10 13.85 23.92
CA ALA A 732 18.11 14.34 22.54
C ALA A 732 18.24 13.21 21.50
N ALA A 733 19.02 12.18 21.79
CA ALA A 733 19.17 11.02 20.92
C ALA A 733 17.87 10.21 20.84
N SER A 734 17.26 9.91 21.99
CA SER A 734 16.01 9.16 22.10
C SER A 734 14.87 9.86 21.37
N HIS A 735 14.65 11.17 21.62
CA HIS A 735 13.59 11.93 20.92
C HIS A 735 13.84 12.06 19.42
N ARG A 736 15.09 12.20 18.94
CA ARG A 736 15.37 12.23 17.49
C ARG A 736 15.12 10.89 16.83
N GLN A 737 15.47 9.80 17.49
CA GLN A 737 15.21 8.45 16.99
C GLN A 737 13.69 8.19 16.95
N ALA A 738 12.96 8.60 18.00
CA ALA A 738 11.49 8.51 18.01
C ALA A 738 10.87 9.32 16.87
N LEU A 739 11.32 10.57 16.65
CA LEU A 739 10.83 11.42 15.56
C LEU A 739 11.10 10.80 14.18
N ALA A 740 12.27 10.19 13.98
CA ALA A 740 12.59 9.49 12.74
C ALA A 740 11.63 8.32 12.51
N LEU A 741 11.42 7.46 13.52
CA LEU A 741 10.46 6.36 13.44
C LEU A 741 9.02 6.84 13.18
N PHE A 742 8.56 7.90 13.85
CA PHE A 742 7.23 8.46 13.60
C PHE A 742 7.08 9.01 12.18
N ARG A 743 8.15 9.57 11.59
CA ARG A 743 8.16 10.01 10.20
C ARG A 743 8.09 8.83 9.24
N ASP A 744 8.90 7.81 9.48
CA ASP A 744 8.92 6.59 8.65
C ASP A 744 7.58 5.86 8.68
N LEU A 745 6.87 5.92 9.81
CA LEU A 745 5.55 5.31 10.00
C LEU A 745 4.38 6.19 9.52
N GLY A 746 4.62 7.46 9.15
CA GLY A 746 3.57 8.42 8.84
C GLY A 746 2.69 8.81 10.05
N ASN A 747 3.15 8.53 11.28
CA ASN A 747 2.42 8.90 12.49
C ASN A 747 2.56 10.40 12.79
N VAL A 748 1.64 11.18 12.25
CA VAL A 748 1.68 12.65 12.32
C VAL A 748 1.53 13.16 13.76
N LEU A 749 0.67 12.51 14.56
CA LEU A 749 0.48 12.86 15.98
C LEU A 749 1.74 12.61 16.80
N GLY A 750 2.39 11.45 16.61
CA GLY A 750 3.67 11.13 17.26
C GLY A 750 4.79 12.09 16.87
N GLN A 751 4.79 12.60 15.63
CA GLN A 751 5.73 13.64 15.20
C GLN A 751 5.53 14.94 16.01
N ALA A 752 4.28 15.38 16.19
CA ALA A 752 3.98 16.57 16.99
C ALA A 752 4.44 16.41 18.44
N GLU A 753 4.20 15.25 19.02
CA GLU A 753 4.63 14.93 20.38
C GLU A 753 6.16 14.96 20.51
N ALA A 754 6.89 14.23 19.66
CA ALA A 754 8.36 14.20 19.69
C ALA A 754 8.97 15.58 19.44
N LEU A 755 8.37 16.40 18.58
CA LEU A 755 8.80 17.79 18.36
C LEU A 755 8.58 18.64 19.60
N ASN A 756 7.46 18.49 20.31
CA ASN A 756 7.22 19.16 21.57
C ASN A 756 8.25 18.77 22.64
N ARG A 757 8.57 17.47 22.76
CA ARG A 757 9.60 16.99 23.70
C ARG A 757 11.01 17.52 23.36
N LEU A 758 11.37 17.58 22.07
CA LEU A 758 12.62 18.24 21.63
C LEU A 758 12.61 19.74 21.92
N GLY A 759 11.49 20.41 21.80
CA GLY A 759 11.31 21.80 22.14
C GLY A 759 11.46 22.04 23.66
N GLU A 760 10.86 21.23 24.49
CA GLU A 760 10.99 21.23 25.95
C GLU A 760 12.46 21.03 26.38
N LEU A 761 13.15 20.06 25.74
CA LEU A 761 14.58 19.83 26.00
C LEU A 761 15.43 21.05 25.60
N ALA A 762 15.14 21.68 24.46
CA ALA A 762 15.82 22.89 24.02
C ALA A 762 15.59 24.07 24.99
N THR A 763 14.38 24.20 25.56
CA THR A 763 14.06 25.19 26.59
C THR A 763 14.90 24.97 27.87
N ARG A 764 15.05 23.72 28.32
CA ARG A 764 15.86 23.33 29.50
C ARG A 764 17.35 23.60 29.29
N THR A 765 17.84 23.48 28.06
CA THR A 765 19.24 23.76 27.69
C THR A 765 19.47 25.20 27.23
N SER A 766 18.52 26.08 27.41
CA SER A 766 18.54 27.52 27.04
C SER A 766 18.75 27.76 25.54
N ALA A 767 18.45 26.81 24.69
CA ALA A 767 18.49 26.92 23.23
C ALA A 767 17.15 27.48 22.68
N THR A 768 16.77 28.71 23.10
CA THR A 768 15.43 29.28 22.85
C THR A 768 15.04 29.35 21.38
N GLY A 769 15.99 29.57 20.47
CA GLY A 769 15.76 29.55 19.03
C GLY A 769 15.29 28.19 18.53
N GLN A 770 15.95 27.11 18.96
CA GLN A 770 15.56 25.74 18.61
C GLN A 770 14.22 25.36 19.27
N ALA A 771 14.02 25.76 20.51
CA ALA A 771 12.76 25.52 21.21
C ALA A 771 11.57 26.10 20.42
N ARG A 772 11.66 27.35 20.00
CA ARG A 772 10.61 28.00 19.19
C ARG A 772 10.38 27.28 17.85
N GLU A 773 11.44 26.92 17.16
CA GLU A 773 11.33 26.19 15.90
C GLU A 773 10.57 24.88 16.08
N ARG A 774 10.95 24.04 17.06
CA ARG A 774 10.32 22.75 17.31
C ARG A 774 8.87 22.87 17.74
N HIS A 775 8.57 23.77 18.69
CA HIS A 775 7.19 23.99 19.12
C HIS A 775 6.32 24.60 18.02
N THR A 776 6.86 25.43 17.12
CA THR A 776 6.12 25.96 15.96
C THR A 776 5.76 24.85 14.99
N GLN A 777 6.71 23.94 14.70
CA GLN A 777 6.45 22.75 13.86
C GLN A 777 5.37 21.86 14.51
N ALA A 778 5.48 21.59 15.81
CA ALA A 778 4.50 20.80 16.55
C ALA A 778 3.11 21.44 16.54
N LEU A 779 3.04 22.78 16.72
CA LEU A 779 1.79 23.52 16.70
C LEU A 779 1.09 23.46 15.34
N ALA A 780 1.84 23.55 14.25
CA ALA A 780 1.29 23.43 12.90
C ALA A 780 0.63 22.05 12.70
N ILE A 781 1.34 21.00 13.05
CA ILE A 781 0.85 19.63 12.97
C ILE A 781 -0.37 19.43 13.89
N ALA A 782 -0.30 19.87 15.14
CA ALA A 782 -1.37 19.69 16.11
C ALA A 782 -2.67 20.43 15.73
N ARG A 783 -2.56 21.55 15.00
CA ARG A 783 -3.73 22.26 14.43
C ARG A 783 -4.34 21.53 13.25
N GLU A 784 -3.51 21.02 12.36
CA GLU A 784 -3.95 20.25 11.19
C GLU A 784 -4.65 18.95 11.60
N THR A 785 -4.11 18.25 12.59
CA THR A 785 -4.67 16.98 13.10
C THR A 785 -5.79 17.18 14.12
N GLY A 786 -6.08 18.41 14.54
CA GLY A 786 -7.08 18.66 15.58
C GLY A 786 -6.73 18.08 16.95
N ALA A 787 -5.44 17.95 17.31
CA ALA A 787 -4.94 17.37 18.56
C ALA A 787 -4.80 18.44 19.68
N PRO A 788 -5.81 18.63 20.55
CA PRO A 788 -5.83 19.77 21.47
C PRO A 788 -4.75 19.70 22.54
N LEU A 789 -4.38 18.50 23.00
CA LEU A 789 -3.33 18.35 24.01
C LEU A 789 -1.98 18.80 23.48
N GLU A 790 -1.60 18.34 22.27
CA GLU A 790 -0.33 18.72 21.66
C GLU A 790 -0.30 20.19 21.22
N GLN A 791 -1.45 20.74 20.83
CA GLN A 791 -1.60 22.17 20.57
C GLN A 791 -1.32 23.01 21.83
N ALA A 792 -1.87 22.58 22.98
CA ALA A 792 -1.65 23.27 24.25
C ALA A 792 -0.20 23.19 24.71
N ARG A 793 0.44 22.01 24.60
CA ARG A 793 1.86 21.81 24.91
C ARG A 793 2.77 22.69 24.05
N ALA A 794 2.50 22.75 22.74
CA ALA A 794 3.27 23.61 21.83
C ALA A 794 3.14 25.09 22.16
N LEU A 795 1.93 25.55 22.46
CA LEU A 795 1.69 26.95 22.87
C LEU A 795 2.34 27.28 24.23
N GLU A 796 2.31 26.34 25.17
CA GLU A 796 3.01 26.47 26.45
C GLU A 796 4.51 26.59 26.25
N GLY A 797 5.11 25.67 25.44
CA GLY A 797 6.54 25.71 25.16
C GLY A 797 6.99 26.97 24.42
N LEU A 798 6.18 27.45 23.47
CA LEU A 798 6.43 28.74 22.82
C LEU A 798 6.38 29.90 23.80
N GLY A 799 5.40 29.89 24.74
CA GLY A 799 5.27 30.87 25.81
C GLY A 799 6.50 30.89 26.72
N GLN A 800 6.95 29.71 27.17
CA GLN A 800 8.16 29.56 28.01
C GLN A 800 9.43 30.06 27.28
N ALA A 801 9.60 29.70 26.01
CA ALA A 801 10.74 30.18 25.21
C ALA A 801 10.70 31.73 25.07
N ARG A 802 9.51 32.34 24.93
CA ARG A 802 9.38 33.81 24.87
C ARG A 802 9.67 34.48 26.23
N LEU A 803 9.37 33.83 27.35
CA LEU A 803 9.76 34.31 28.67
C LEU A 803 11.30 34.36 28.80
N GLN A 804 11.97 33.30 28.37
CA GLN A 804 13.44 33.24 28.38
C GLN A 804 14.08 34.31 27.46
N ASP A 805 13.44 34.62 26.33
CA ASP A 805 13.86 35.70 25.43
C ASP A 805 13.57 37.12 25.96
N GLY A 806 12.97 37.28 27.16
CA GLY A 806 12.61 38.56 27.71
C GLY A 806 11.40 39.25 27.08
N ASN A 807 10.50 38.48 26.46
CA ASN A 807 9.29 38.97 25.79
C ASN A 807 8.00 38.58 26.53
N PRO A 808 7.73 39.11 27.73
CA PRO A 808 6.62 38.67 28.56
C PRO A 808 5.23 38.92 27.97
N GLY A 809 5.07 39.97 27.18
CA GLY A 809 3.77 40.26 26.52
C GLY A 809 3.34 39.22 25.53
N GLN A 810 4.26 38.75 24.65
CA GLN A 810 4.00 37.69 23.69
C GLN A 810 3.84 36.33 24.41
N ALA A 811 4.63 36.09 25.45
CA ALA A 811 4.52 34.90 26.27
C ALA A 811 3.14 34.78 26.92
N ALA A 812 2.62 35.87 27.52
CA ALA A 812 1.30 35.90 28.14
C ALA A 812 0.17 35.52 27.17
N ALA A 813 0.22 36.00 25.93
CA ALA A 813 -0.79 35.67 24.91
C ALA A 813 -0.79 34.18 24.57
N LEU A 814 0.39 33.56 24.41
CA LEU A 814 0.54 32.13 24.10
C LEU A 814 0.14 31.23 25.28
N LEU A 815 0.59 31.60 26.49
CA LEU A 815 0.24 30.86 27.73
C LEU A 815 -1.25 30.91 28.03
N ARG A 816 -1.95 32.05 27.78
CA ARG A 816 -3.39 32.12 27.93
C ARG A 816 -4.14 31.24 26.93
N GLN A 817 -3.66 31.14 25.68
CA GLN A 817 -4.22 30.22 24.71
C GLN A 817 -4.02 28.76 25.14
N ALA A 818 -2.82 28.40 25.64
CA ALA A 818 -2.56 27.07 26.17
C ALA A 818 -3.48 26.76 27.36
N LEU A 819 -3.63 27.72 28.31
CA LEU A 819 -4.50 27.59 29.46
C LEU A 819 -5.94 27.33 29.07
N ALA A 820 -6.48 28.08 28.11
CA ALA A 820 -7.84 27.91 27.62
C ALA A 820 -8.09 26.51 27.04
N ILE A 821 -7.10 25.98 26.31
CA ILE A 821 -7.21 24.62 25.76
C ILE A 821 -7.13 23.58 26.89
N TYR A 822 -6.16 23.67 27.80
CA TYR A 822 -6.03 22.72 28.91
C TYR A 822 -7.27 22.72 29.81
N GLN A 823 -7.88 23.90 30.07
CA GLN A 823 -9.12 24.01 30.84
C GLN A 823 -10.29 23.33 30.13
N ARG A 824 -10.40 23.53 28.82
CA ARG A 824 -11.48 22.93 28.02
C ARG A 824 -11.40 21.40 28.01
N ILE A 825 -10.17 20.84 27.95
CA ILE A 825 -9.98 19.37 27.91
C ILE A 825 -9.80 18.77 29.33
N GLY A 826 -9.78 19.55 30.38
CA GLY A 826 -9.61 19.07 31.76
C GLY A 826 -8.22 18.54 32.09
N ALA A 827 -7.18 18.95 31.36
CA ALA A 827 -5.83 18.44 31.56
C ALA A 827 -5.08 19.19 32.67
N PRO A 828 -4.19 18.51 33.47
CA PRO A 828 -3.48 19.08 34.59
C PRO A 828 -2.50 20.21 34.21
N GLY A 829 -2.10 20.32 32.96
CA GLY A 829 -1.31 21.43 32.43
C GLY A 829 -1.90 22.84 32.72
N ALA A 830 -3.22 22.93 32.92
CA ALA A 830 -3.90 24.17 33.28
C ALA A 830 -3.36 24.79 34.58
N GLN A 831 -3.06 23.97 35.60
CA GLN A 831 -2.52 24.46 36.86
C GLN A 831 -1.09 24.98 36.69
N ARG A 832 -0.22 24.22 36.00
CA ARG A 832 1.17 24.59 35.71
C ARG A 832 1.26 25.93 34.95
N VAL A 833 0.42 26.12 33.93
CA VAL A 833 0.39 27.36 33.16
C VAL A 833 -0.12 28.55 34.01
N ARG A 834 -1.11 28.35 34.87
CA ARG A 834 -1.55 29.41 35.83
C ARG A 834 -0.43 29.80 36.78
N GLU A 835 0.32 28.84 37.33
CA GLU A 835 1.43 29.10 38.21
C GLU A 835 2.53 29.91 37.48
N THR A 836 2.83 29.55 36.23
CA THR A 836 3.76 30.32 35.40
C THR A 836 3.26 31.75 35.16
N LEU A 837 1.99 31.95 34.81
CA LEU A 837 1.41 33.29 34.64
C LEU A 837 1.47 34.13 35.91
N ARG A 838 1.24 33.54 37.10
CA ARG A 838 1.40 34.22 38.39
C ARG A 838 2.84 34.58 38.68
N GLN A 839 3.74 33.66 38.54
CA GLN A 839 5.17 33.84 38.82
C GLN A 839 5.77 35.04 38.04
N TYR A 840 5.28 35.27 36.83
CA TYR A 840 5.74 36.39 36.00
C TYR A 840 4.84 37.62 36.02
N GLY A 841 3.80 37.67 36.91
CA GLY A 841 2.86 38.81 37.03
C GLY A 841 2.03 39.05 35.77
N LEU A 842 1.72 38.00 34.99
CA LEU A 842 1.04 38.05 33.69
C LEU A 842 -0.47 37.67 33.78
N GLU A 843 -1.02 37.50 34.97
CA GLU A 843 -2.45 37.31 35.16
C GLU A 843 -3.21 38.56 34.70
N GLN A 844 -4.40 38.40 34.09
CA GLN A 844 -5.28 39.55 33.86
C GLN A 844 -5.80 40.03 35.22
N PRO A 845 -5.86 41.37 35.48
CA PRO A 845 -6.57 41.83 36.63
C PRO A 845 -8.01 41.33 36.56
N SER A 846 -8.46 40.63 37.61
CA SER A 846 -9.87 40.24 37.78
C SER A 846 -10.73 41.46 37.55
N HIS A 847 -11.57 41.49 36.51
CA HIS A 847 -12.66 42.43 36.45
C HIS A 847 -13.53 42.18 37.70
N GLN A 848 -13.32 42.97 38.76
CA GLN A 848 -14.35 43.17 39.79
C GLN A 848 -15.53 43.80 39.04
N PRO A 849 -16.75 43.26 39.12
CA PRO A 849 -17.92 43.98 38.65
C PRO A 849 -17.98 45.24 39.53
N ALA A 850 -17.99 46.41 38.89
CA ALA A 850 -18.31 47.65 39.57
C ALA A 850 -19.69 47.49 40.16
N HIS A 851 -19.76 47.53 41.51
CA HIS A 851 -20.98 47.78 42.23
C HIS A 851 -21.28 49.24 41.99
N ASP A 852 -22.30 49.55 41.21
CA ASP A 852 -23.15 50.73 41.30
C ASP A 852 -24.62 50.28 41.40
#